data_4e43f5d85dc643eb0335913493ecb848
#
_entry.id   4e43f5d85dc643eb0335913493ecb848
#
_cell.length_a   1.000
_cell.length_b   1.000
_cell.length_c   1.000
_cell.angle_alpha   90.00
_cell.angle_beta   90.00
_cell.angle_gamma   90.00
#
_symmetry.space_group_name_H-M   'P 1'
#
loop_
_entity.id
_entity.type
_entity.pdbx_description
1 polymer ?
#
loop_
_entity_poly.entity_id
_entity_poly.type
_entity_poly.pdbx_seq_one_letter_code
_entity_poly.pdbx_strand_id
1 'polypeptide(L)'
;MYENIRDYPMVMAVVHQSSIRKRIISAGIILFCILFIGFSLYGDGMVGLSDNGDFLRVMIPHRIDYTPDGRTPFAFQRYYTLSLEGNTGEEKLWRMLFTLKEPYPTTQNVFIKLSLLANTAYHAITDKNYGEYDIFWLGLLYYLAYVGAIGVIVGTMKSSRLSIRVTGALLLIIVFCDVGYVTYFNSFYGEPLQMVTFLWLVASVMGVLSSQRKKPFYIILFYFCVVFFAGAKYANIPQGMLLSACGLVFLCYFTRRRTLPSKAPEAKREESKILFIDEERLKKRSWNYICGMRFLILTLFVFSLLACGLFYESVPPWMDKHTTYQSVFFGILKDSPSPQADLEALGLPQEYSVLAGTNAYMSDYKLDIQSEEFQRIFYDSINKFDVLAFYLKNPARLIEKLSLSCQNSVHIRPVYLGNYDRTYERPRFREEIGLWSRVRTYLPFNSLLFTVLVFAFSGAVLINRLFVTVRSKRKEPGTIVFLVFSSALLIINAMNLAIPVIANGEADLAKHMFAFVMGFDLQFMGLGLWVSYRLMSFLTSARVAFREKKEQYGLRGLAFVLILIVVTLFTPIPRKKPFQALNANNQVGDIIFFGLAEGKPLLWRVIDRDGDTLQLFALRPVTYAAFSSPGEGGDVNRRQYGSNFWPDSTLRRWLNGEFMDSFSPEERNLIEENTHQLILSVADKERATAGEKEFFWTHVPSQAAYGAQEAFRLTVTDKVFLLDVAEYAELNQKGLEGHPHWEYWLETPYYNNSSMVRTVNREGYVLMKDAAYEEMGVRPSIKINLHGQKAPLEAGYDP
;
A
#
# COMPACT_ATOMS: atom_id res chain seq x y z
N MET A 1 -66.67 -14.06 -4.93
CA MET A 1 -65.71 -12.99 -5.25
C MET A 1 -65.46 -12.07 -4.04
N TYR A 2 -65.45 -12.65 -2.80
CA TYR A 2 -65.29 -11.85 -1.56
C TYR A 2 -64.36 -12.56 -0.53
N GLU A 3 -63.50 -13.50 -0.99
CA GLU A 3 -62.56 -14.21 -0.09
C GLU A 3 -61.10 -13.79 -0.19
N ASN A 4 -60.70 -12.83 -1.06
CA ASN A 4 -59.25 -12.48 -1.31
C ASN A 4 -58.79 -11.21 -0.61
N ILE A 5 -59.51 -10.60 0.34
CA ILE A 5 -59.09 -9.35 1.01
C ILE A 5 -58.40 -9.62 2.37
N ARG A 6 -58.47 -10.81 2.92
CA ARG A 6 -57.80 -11.15 4.23
C ARG A 6 -56.30 -11.36 4.16
N ASP A 7 -55.71 -11.64 2.99
CA ASP A 7 -54.28 -11.97 2.88
C ASP A 7 -53.34 -10.74 2.63
N TYR A 8 -53.91 -9.63 2.28
CA TYR A 8 -53.12 -8.37 2.02
C TYR A 8 -52.37 -7.83 3.25
N PRO A 9 -52.96 -7.78 4.46
CA PRO A 9 -52.25 -7.30 5.65
C PRO A 9 -51.05 -8.18 6.03
N MET A 10 -51.18 -9.48 5.86
CA MET A 10 -50.14 -10.48 6.23
C MET A 10 -48.94 -10.41 5.29
N VAL A 11 -49.16 -10.25 3.98
CA VAL A 11 -48.09 -10.05 2.98
C VAL A 11 -47.41 -8.71 3.19
N MET A 12 -48.15 -7.65 3.48
CA MET A 12 -47.60 -6.33 3.82
C MET A 12 -46.80 -6.39 5.12
N ALA A 13 -47.27 -7.09 6.14
CA ALA A 13 -46.53 -7.26 7.40
C ALA A 13 -45.25 -8.07 7.21
N VAL A 14 -45.25 -9.15 6.43
CA VAL A 14 -44.04 -9.93 6.11
C VAL A 14 -43.03 -9.11 5.28
N VAL A 15 -43.50 -8.35 4.29
CA VAL A 15 -42.63 -7.46 3.50
C VAL A 15 -42.05 -6.34 4.36
N HIS A 16 -42.83 -5.76 5.26
CA HIS A 16 -42.40 -4.71 6.19
C HIS A 16 -41.36 -5.25 7.19
N GLN A 17 -41.62 -6.41 7.78
CA GLN A 17 -40.74 -7.09 8.72
C GLN A 17 -39.40 -7.48 8.07
N SER A 18 -39.43 -7.99 6.82
CA SER A 18 -38.20 -8.26 6.06
C SER A 18 -37.39 -6.99 5.74
N SER A 19 -38.05 -5.88 5.52
CA SER A 19 -37.42 -4.57 5.29
C SER A 19 -36.75 -4.02 6.55
N ILE A 20 -37.42 -4.12 7.71
CA ILE A 20 -36.87 -3.70 9.02
C ILE A 20 -35.66 -4.55 9.38
N ARG A 21 -35.73 -5.87 9.28
CA ARG A 21 -34.63 -6.78 9.57
C ARG A 21 -33.38 -6.44 8.71
N LYS A 22 -33.55 -6.12 7.43
CA LYS A 22 -32.46 -5.70 6.54
C LYS A 22 -31.84 -4.39 6.95
N ARG A 23 -32.61 -3.42 7.44
CA ARG A 23 -32.12 -2.12 7.95
C ARG A 23 -31.34 -2.32 9.24
N ILE A 24 -31.82 -3.11 10.17
CA ILE A 24 -31.14 -3.42 11.44
C ILE A 24 -29.77 -4.06 11.17
N ILE A 25 -29.71 -5.07 10.29
CA ILE A 25 -28.45 -5.72 9.92
C ILE A 25 -27.48 -4.71 9.29
N SER A 26 -27.93 -3.87 8.37
CA SER A 26 -27.06 -2.84 7.76
C SER A 26 -26.56 -1.82 8.79
N ALA A 27 -27.42 -1.38 9.71
CA ALA A 27 -27.04 -0.49 10.80
C ALA A 27 -26.01 -1.12 11.75
N GLY A 28 -26.22 -2.41 12.11
CA GLY A 28 -25.26 -3.16 12.92
C GLY A 28 -23.89 -3.31 12.27
N ILE A 29 -23.84 -3.56 10.95
CA ILE A 29 -22.61 -3.63 10.17
C ILE A 29 -21.89 -2.26 10.18
N ILE A 30 -22.62 -1.17 9.96
CA ILE A 30 -22.04 0.19 9.95
C ILE A 30 -21.51 0.54 11.35
N LEU A 31 -22.28 0.26 12.40
CA LEU A 31 -21.84 0.47 13.78
C LEU A 31 -20.56 -0.34 14.09
N PHE A 32 -20.51 -1.59 13.64
CA PHE A 32 -19.31 -2.40 13.79
C PHE A 32 -18.11 -1.77 13.07
N CYS A 33 -18.26 -1.29 11.83
CA CYS A 33 -17.19 -0.57 11.13
C CYS A 33 -16.73 0.67 11.90
N ILE A 34 -17.67 1.46 12.43
CA ILE A 34 -17.35 2.64 13.25
C ILE A 34 -16.50 2.22 14.46
N LEU A 35 -16.96 1.27 15.24
CA LEU A 35 -16.25 0.83 16.44
C LEU A 35 -14.90 0.19 16.12
N PHE A 36 -14.84 -0.63 15.07
CA PHE A 36 -13.63 -1.35 14.69
C PHE A 36 -12.53 -0.43 14.17
N ILE A 37 -12.85 0.49 13.25
CA ILE A 37 -11.89 1.49 12.75
C ILE A 37 -11.47 2.45 13.87
N GLY A 38 -12.43 2.93 14.67
CA GLY A 38 -12.16 3.80 15.82
C GLY A 38 -11.21 3.14 16.83
N PHE A 39 -11.46 1.88 17.18
CA PHE A 39 -10.56 1.10 18.03
C PHE A 39 -9.19 0.87 17.38
N SER A 40 -9.16 0.61 16.06
CA SER A 40 -7.91 0.41 15.32
C SER A 40 -7.01 1.64 15.33
N LEU A 41 -7.61 2.85 15.25
CA LEU A 41 -6.86 4.11 15.17
C LEU A 41 -6.55 4.74 16.53
N TYR A 42 -7.40 4.51 17.54
CA TYR A 42 -7.37 5.30 18.78
C TYR A 42 -7.48 4.45 20.06
N GLY A 43 -7.70 3.14 19.97
CA GLY A 43 -8.03 2.30 21.13
C GLY A 43 -6.86 1.98 22.07
N ASP A 44 -5.63 1.99 21.55
CA ASP A 44 -4.39 1.72 22.31
C ASP A 44 -3.30 2.70 21.86
N GLY A 45 -3.59 3.97 22.10
CA GLY A 45 -2.84 5.09 21.54
C GLY A 45 -3.24 5.41 20.11
N MET A 46 -2.96 6.63 19.68
CA MET A 46 -3.21 7.08 18.33
C MET A 46 -2.15 6.51 17.37
N VAL A 47 -2.58 5.92 16.26
CA VAL A 47 -1.69 5.44 15.22
C VAL A 47 -1.90 6.23 13.92
N GLY A 48 -0.82 6.41 13.17
CA GLY A 48 -0.81 7.07 11.87
C GLY A 48 0.36 6.58 11.03
N LEU A 49 0.87 7.39 10.13
CA LEU A 49 2.07 7.08 9.36
C LEU A 49 3.12 8.17 9.54
N SER A 50 4.39 7.75 9.60
CA SER A 50 5.54 8.66 9.62
C SER A 50 5.70 9.34 8.27
N ASP A 51 6.33 10.53 8.30
CA ASP A 51 6.71 11.26 7.08
C ASP A 51 8.00 10.68 6.48
N ASN A 52 8.01 10.52 5.15
CA ASN A 52 9.21 10.22 4.36
C ASN A 52 9.73 11.45 3.58
N GLY A 53 9.27 12.65 3.90
CA GLY A 53 9.63 13.93 3.24
C GLY A 53 8.49 14.50 2.39
N ASP A 54 7.37 13.80 2.20
CA ASP A 54 6.26 14.26 1.37
C ASP A 54 5.28 15.20 2.10
N PHE A 55 5.28 15.22 3.43
CA PHE A 55 4.33 16.02 4.21
C PHE A 55 4.51 17.50 4.01
N LEU A 56 5.75 17.96 3.87
CA LEU A 56 6.08 19.38 3.68
C LEU A 56 5.37 20.00 2.47
N ARG A 57 5.08 19.20 1.42
CA ARG A 57 4.37 19.68 0.21
C ARG A 57 2.99 20.27 0.53
N VAL A 58 2.32 19.76 1.56
CA VAL A 58 0.99 20.23 2.00
C VAL A 58 1.04 20.96 3.34
N MET A 59 2.04 20.71 4.18
CA MET A 59 2.21 21.38 5.46
C MET A 59 2.59 22.86 5.26
N ILE A 60 3.64 23.14 4.51
CA ILE A 60 4.12 24.51 4.25
C ILE A 60 3.01 25.42 3.70
N PRO A 61 2.22 25.01 2.67
CA PRO A 61 1.13 25.83 2.17
C PRO A 61 0.09 26.22 3.24
N HIS A 62 -0.11 25.35 4.23
CA HIS A 62 -1.06 25.56 5.31
C HIS A 62 -0.45 26.12 6.60
N ARG A 63 0.83 26.54 6.57
CA ARG A 63 1.56 27.07 7.73
C ARG A 63 1.67 26.08 8.89
N ILE A 64 1.68 24.79 8.57
CA ILE A 64 1.93 23.70 9.50
C ILE A 64 3.42 23.35 9.40
N ASP A 65 4.07 23.17 10.55
CA ASP A 65 5.47 22.79 10.62
C ASP A 65 5.69 21.73 11.69
N TYR A 66 6.84 21.11 11.70
CA TYR A 66 7.22 20.21 12.78
C TYR A 66 7.33 20.97 14.11
N THR A 67 7.22 20.23 15.21
CA THR A 67 7.53 20.79 16.53
C THR A 67 9.01 21.18 16.63
N PRO A 68 9.41 22.00 17.61
CA PRO A 68 10.82 22.42 17.77
C PRO A 68 11.81 21.25 17.86
N ASP A 69 11.36 20.07 18.31
CA ASP A 69 12.17 18.84 18.34
C ASP A 69 12.43 18.27 16.94
N GLY A 70 11.84 18.90 15.91
CA GLY A 70 11.98 18.52 14.51
C GLY A 70 11.15 17.32 14.06
N ARG A 71 11.47 16.84 12.87
CA ARG A 71 10.88 15.64 12.28
C ARG A 71 11.44 14.40 13.00
N THR A 72 10.55 13.49 13.38
CA THR A 72 10.96 12.19 13.88
C THR A 72 11.01 11.19 12.72
N PRO A 73 12.19 10.75 12.28
CA PRO A 73 12.29 9.78 11.20
C PRO A 73 11.59 8.48 11.57
N PHE A 74 10.81 7.91 10.63
CA PHE A 74 10.19 6.59 10.73
C PHE A 74 9.23 6.35 11.90
N ALA A 75 8.88 7.41 12.68
CA ALA A 75 7.85 7.35 13.71
C ALA A 75 6.68 8.28 13.39
N PHE A 76 5.48 7.90 13.77
CA PHE A 76 4.31 8.76 13.64
C PHE A 76 4.42 9.97 14.57
N GLN A 77 4.07 11.14 14.05
CA GLN A 77 3.99 12.38 14.84
C GLN A 77 2.55 12.87 14.87
N ARG A 78 2.02 13.10 16.09
CA ARG A 78 0.65 13.54 16.27
C ARG A 78 0.51 15.07 16.26
N TYR A 79 1.43 15.77 16.89
CA TYR A 79 1.33 17.22 17.09
C TYR A 79 2.30 17.96 16.20
N TYR A 80 1.87 19.08 15.66
CA TYR A 80 2.61 19.98 14.81
C TYR A 80 2.46 21.41 15.28
N THR A 81 3.31 22.32 14.83
CA THR A 81 3.21 23.76 15.10
C THR A 81 2.43 24.47 14.00
N LEU A 82 1.69 25.52 14.38
CA LEU A 82 1.00 26.42 13.47
C LEU A 82 1.67 27.80 13.51
N SER A 83 2.20 28.25 12.38
CA SER A 83 2.72 29.60 12.19
C SER A 83 1.57 30.55 11.85
N LEU A 84 0.94 31.12 12.90
CA LEU A 84 -0.18 32.04 12.75
C LEU A 84 0.33 33.45 12.44
N GLU A 85 0.26 33.88 11.19
CA GLU A 85 0.60 35.23 10.74
C GLU A 85 -0.62 36.18 10.81
N GLY A 86 -0.44 37.37 11.37
CA GLY A 86 -1.48 38.42 11.46
C GLY A 86 -1.45 39.16 12.78
N ASN A 87 -1.97 40.40 12.80
CA ASN A 87 -1.95 41.26 13.96
C ASN A 87 -3.12 40.99 14.95
N THR A 88 -4.24 40.50 14.41
CA THR A 88 -5.44 40.19 15.20
C THR A 88 -5.80 38.69 15.09
N GLY A 89 -6.59 38.18 16.03
CA GLY A 89 -7.10 36.80 15.97
C GLY A 89 -7.95 36.54 14.72
N GLU A 90 -8.74 37.50 14.31
CA GLU A 90 -9.56 37.43 13.10
C GLU A 90 -8.71 37.36 11.82
N GLU A 91 -7.67 38.20 11.72
CA GLU A 91 -6.75 38.17 10.58
C GLU A 91 -5.97 36.85 10.48
N LYS A 92 -5.49 36.34 11.61
CA LYS A 92 -4.85 35.03 11.69
C LYS A 92 -5.75 33.91 11.18
N LEU A 93 -6.99 33.88 11.65
CA LEU A 93 -7.99 32.90 11.22
C LEU A 93 -8.32 33.03 9.74
N TRP A 94 -8.51 34.27 9.24
CA TRP A 94 -8.78 34.51 7.84
C TRP A 94 -7.65 34.03 6.95
N ARG A 95 -6.40 34.39 7.26
CA ARG A 95 -5.23 33.95 6.49
C ARG A 95 -5.07 32.44 6.50
N MET A 96 -5.24 31.79 7.62
CA MET A 96 -5.17 30.32 7.74
C MET A 96 -6.21 29.63 6.84
N LEU A 97 -7.45 30.11 6.82
CA LEU A 97 -8.53 29.45 6.08
C LEU A 97 -8.56 29.78 4.59
N PHE A 98 -8.26 31.00 4.22
CA PHE A 98 -8.51 31.49 2.85
C PHE A 98 -7.27 31.75 2.01
N THR A 99 -6.08 31.73 2.59
CA THR A 99 -4.83 31.89 1.84
C THR A 99 -3.94 30.65 1.97
N LEU A 100 -3.16 30.36 0.94
CA LEU A 100 -2.09 29.39 0.96
C LEU A 100 -0.76 30.11 0.80
N LYS A 101 0.25 29.71 1.58
CA LYS A 101 1.65 30.10 1.36
C LYS A 101 2.25 29.06 0.40
N GLU A 102 2.79 29.48 -0.72
CA GLU A 102 3.38 28.57 -1.72
C GLU A 102 2.39 27.45 -2.14
N PRO A 103 1.35 27.76 -2.92
CA PRO A 103 0.25 26.83 -3.17
C PRO A 103 0.72 25.57 -3.87
N TYR A 104 0.40 24.41 -3.26
CA TYR A 104 0.52 23.10 -3.88
C TYR A 104 -0.89 22.63 -4.28
N PRO A 105 -1.17 22.51 -5.59
CA PRO A 105 -2.51 22.27 -6.09
C PRO A 105 -2.94 20.82 -5.84
N THR A 106 -3.67 20.58 -4.77
CA THR A 106 -4.28 19.28 -4.45
C THR A 106 -5.66 19.48 -3.83
N THR A 107 -6.59 18.57 -4.12
CA THR A 107 -7.90 18.56 -3.47
C THR A 107 -7.84 18.22 -2.00
N GLN A 108 -6.71 17.70 -1.51
CA GLN A 108 -6.43 17.47 -0.09
C GLN A 108 -6.49 18.76 0.72
N ASN A 109 -6.16 19.91 0.13
CA ASN A 109 -6.22 21.23 0.76
C ASN A 109 -7.58 21.52 1.40
N VAL A 110 -8.68 21.00 0.83
CA VAL A 110 -10.03 21.16 1.39
C VAL A 110 -10.13 20.44 2.76
N PHE A 111 -9.66 19.21 2.85
CA PHE A 111 -9.68 18.43 4.10
C PHE A 111 -8.76 19.01 5.15
N ILE A 112 -7.57 19.47 4.76
CA ILE A 112 -6.62 20.13 5.68
C ILE A 112 -7.23 21.42 6.24
N LYS A 113 -7.84 22.27 5.39
CA LYS A 113 -8.49 23.50 5.87
C LYS A 113 -9.67 23.22 6.80
N LEU A 114 -10.49 22.20 6.50
CA LEU A 114 -11.57 21.79 7.40
C LEU A 114 -11.03 21.26 8.74
N SER A 115 -9.93 20.52 8.72
CA SER A 115 -9.28 20.04 9.95
C SER A 115 -8.68 21.17 10.78
N LEU A 116 -8.07 22.16 10.12
CA LEU A 116 -7.58 23.39 10.79
C LEU A 116 -8.73 24.15 11.44
N LEU A 117 -9.87 24.30 10.76
CA LEU A 117 -11.05 24.92 11.34
C LEU A 117 -11.54 24.18 12.59
N ALA A 118 -11.62 22.84 12.52
CA ALA A 118 -12.03 22.01 13.64
C ALA A 118 -11.04 22.10 14.81
N ASN A 119 -9.74 22.08 14.54
CA ASN A 119 -8.66 22.24 15.52
C ASN A 119 -8.77 23.60 16.22
N THR A 120 -8.93 24.68 15.46
CA THR A 120 -9.05 26.04 16.01
C THR A 120 -10.32 26.20 16.84
N ALA A 121 -11.46 25.64 16.40
CA ALA A 121 -12.70 25.65 17.15
C ALA A 121 -12.57 24.88 18.49
N TYR A 122 -11.88 23.74 18.48
CA TYR A 122 -11.61 22.98 19.67
C TYR A 122 -10.73 23.76 20.67
N HIS A 123 -9.68 24.42 20.20
CA HIS A 123 -8.80 25.23 21.04
C HIS A 123 -9.53 26.43 21.61
N ALA A 124 -10.43 27.07 20.84
CA ALA A 124 -11.28 28.16 21.33
C ALA A 124 -12.22 27.74 22.46
N ILE A 125 -12.76 26.52 22.43
CA ILE A 125 -13.66 25.98 23.44
C ILE A 125 -12.91 25.50 24.68
N THR A 126 -11.68 24.97 24.50
CA THR A 126 -10.91 24.33 25.60
C THR A 126 -9.82 25.23 26.17
N ASP A 127 -9.70 26.46 25.70
CA ASP A 127 -8.66 27.43 26.08
C ASP A 127 -7.22 26.91 25.95
N LYS A 128 -6.99 26.13 24.88
CA LYS A 128 -5.68 25.55 24.58
C LYS A 128 -4.86 26.46 23.67
N ASN A 129 -3.58 26.13 23.52
CA ASN A 129 -2.64 26.89 22.68
C ASN A 129 -3.03 26.82 21.18
N TYR A 130 -3.35 27.96 20.59
CA TYR A 130 -3.70 28.09 19.17
C TYR A 130 -2.53 27.82 18.21
N GLY A 131 -1.29 27.78 18.71
CA GLY A 131 -0.09 27.44 17.93
C GLY A 131 0.17 25.94 17.73
N GLU A 132 -0.70 25.08 18.25
CA GLU A 132 -0.60 23.63 18.09
C GLU A 132 -1.66 23.10 17.12
N TYR A 133 -1.27 22.16 16.28
CA TYR A 133 -2.16 21.40 15.41
C TYR A 133 -2.10 19.92 15.74
N ASP A 134 -3.27 19.33 16.04
CA ASP A 134 -3.44 17.88 16.25
C ASP A 134 -3.97 17.25 14.97
N ILE A 135 -3.18 16.35 14.35
CA ILE A 135 -3.54 15.63 13.13
C ILE A 135 -4.81 14.75 13.31
N PHE A 136 -5.22 14.51 14.55
CA PHE A 136 -6.48 13.83 14.88
C PHE A 136 -7.67 14.39 14.09
N TRP A 137 -7.74 15.72 13.95
CA TRP A 137 -8.85 16.36 13.25
C TRP A 137 -8.90 16.01 11.75
N LEU A 138 -7.74 15.90 11.11
CA LEU A 138 -7.64 15.45 9.72
C LEU A 138 -8.04 13.97 9.60
N GLY A 139 -7.50 13.13 10.48
CA GLY A 139 -7.83 11.71 10.54
C GLY A 139 -9.31 11.45 10.78
N LEU A 140 -9.94 12.22 11.68
CA LEU A 140 -11.37 12.13 11.97
C LEU A 140 -12.22 12.45 10.75
N LEU A 141 -11.87 13.49 9.97
CA LEU A 141 -12.60 13.83 8.74
C LEU A 141 -12.52 12.71 7.69
N TYR A 142 -11.33 12.16 7.46
CA TYR A 142 -11.17 11.01 6.56
C TYR A 142 -11.94 9.79 7.06
N TYR A 143 -11.85 9.50 8.34
CA TYR A 143 -12.57 8.39 8.96
C TYR A 143 -14.09 8.50 8.78
N LEU A 144 -14.68 9.66 9.08
CA LEU A 144 -16.12 9.88 8.91
C LEU A 144 -16.56 9.77 7.44
N ALA A 145 -15.79 10.38 6.53
CA ALA A 145 -16.05 10.28 5.09
C ALA A 145 -15.94 8.83 4.59
N TYR A 146 -14.97 8.08 5.08
CA TYR A 146 -14.75 6.68 4.71
C TYR A 146 -15.88 5.76 5.18
N VAL A 147 -16.27 5.86 6.45
CA VAL A 147 -17.40 5.10 7.00
C VAL A 147 -18.71 5.46 6.29
N GLY A 148 -18.87 6.74 5.93
CA GLY A 148 -20.00 7.18 5.10
C GLY A 148 -20.08 6.45 3.76
N ALA A 149 -18.95 6.30 3.06
CA ALA A 149 -18.87 5.55 1.80
C ALA A 149 -19.23 4.06 1.99
N ILE A 150 -18.65 3.40 3.00
CA ILE A 150 -18.98 2.01 3.36
C ILE A 150 -20.47 1.87 3.66
N GLY A 151 -21.04 2.80 4.43
CA GLY A 151 -22.46 2.83 4.77
C GLY A 151 -23.36 2.89 3.54
N VAL A 152 -23.02 3.72 2.55
CA VAL A 152 -23.76 3.80 1.28
C VAL A 152 -23.58 2.51 0.47
N ILE A 153 -22.37 1.95 0.37
CA ILE A 153 -22.14 0.69 -0.33
C ILE A 153 -23.01 -0.42 0.27
N VAL A 154 -22.95 -0.64 1.59
CA VAL A 154 -23.73 -1.66 2.30
C VAL A 154 -25.25 -1.41 2.14
N GLY A 155 -25.67 -0.15 2.23
CA GLY A 155 -27.08 0.24 2.06
C GLY A 155 -27.63 0.03 0.65
N THR A 156 -26.75 0.13 -0.37
CA THR A 156 -27.12 -0.04 -1.79
C THR A 156 -27.03 -1.48 -2.29
N MET A 157 -26.43 -2.37 -1.54
CA MET A 157 -26.41 -3.83 -1.88
C MET A 157 -27.81 -4.41 -1.94
N LYS A 158 -28.40 -4.51 -3.14
CA LYS A 158 -29.74 -5.04 -3.38
C LYS A 158 -29.74 -6.51 -3.78
N SER A 159 -29.10 -7.38 -3.01
CA SER A 159 -29.31 -8.81 -3.23
C SER A 159 -30.65 -9.27 -2.63
N SER A 160 -31.40 -10.07 -3.36
CA SER A 160 -32.56 -10.78 -2.83
C SER A 160 -32.18 -11.80 -1.75
N ARG A 161 -30.94 -12.28 -1.79
CA ARG A 161 -30.39 -13.26 -0.84
C ARG A 161 -29.61 -12.51 0.25
N LEU A 162 -30.10 -12.62 1.50
CA LEU A 162 -29.45 -12.00 2.66
C LEU A 162 -28.00 -12.46 2.83
N SER A 163 -27.69 -13.73 2.56
CA SER A 163 -26.36 -14.31 2.65
C SER A 163 -25.34 -13.57 1.77
N ILE A 164 -25.67 -13.24 0.52
CA ILE A 164 -24.76 -12.53 -0.39
C ILE A 164 -24.48 -11.11 0.11
N ARG A 165 -25.48 -10.44 0.68
CA ARG A 165 -25.30 -9.10 1.28
C ARG A 165 -24.37 -9.15 2.49
N VAL A 166 -24.59 -10.10 3.39
CA VAL A 166 -23.78 -10.29 4.59
C VAL A 166 -22.34 -10.65 4.21
N THR A 167 -22.15 -11.62 3.29
CA THR A 167 -20.82 -12.00 2.81
C THR A 167 -20.11 -10.82 2.15
N GLY A 168 -20.78 -10.07 1.28
CA GLY A 168 -20.19 -8.90 0.63
C GLY A 168 -19.82 -7.80 1.62
N ALA A 169 -20.65 -7.56 2.63
CA ALA A 169 -20.36 -6.58 3.68
C ALA A 169 -19.21 -7.03 4.59
N LEU A 170 -19.14 -8.32 4.95
CA LEU A 170 -18.03 -8.87 5.73
C LEU A 170 -16.71 -8.80 4.97
N LEU A 171 -16.70 -9.16 3.68
CA LEU A 171 -15.50 -9.01 2.85
C LEU A 171 -15.07 -7.54 2.73
N LEU A 172 -16.01 -6.62 2.56
CA LEU A 172 -15.72 -5.18 2.55
C LEU A 172 -15.06 -4.73 3.86
N ILE A 173 -15.54 -5.22 5.00
CA ILE A 173 -14.97 -4.92 6.31
C ILE A 173 -13.57 -5.53 6.44
N ILE A 174 -13.43 -6.83 6.17
CA ILE A 174 -12.14 -7.55 6.32
C ILE A 174 -11.06 -6.87 5.46
N VAL A 175 -11.41 -6.48 4.24
CA VAL A 175 -10.44 -5.87 3.32
C VAL A 175 -10.22 -4.40 3.65
N PHE A 176 -11.26 -3.57 3.63
CA PHE A 176 -11.11 -2.12 3.68
C PHE A 176 -11.14 -1.51 5.08
N CYS A 177 -11.49 -2.25 6.14
CA CYS A 177 -11.29 -1.79 7.52
C CYS A 177 -9.98 -2.29 8.14
N ASP A 178 -9.12 -2.96 7.35
CA ASP A 178 -7.81 -3.43 7.79
C ASP A 178 -6.91 -2.26 8.22
N VAL A 179 -6.12 -2.46 9.27
CA VAL A 179 -5.21 -1.45 9.82
C VAL A 179 -4.23 -0.92 8.77
N GLY A 180 -3.82 -1.74 7.81
CA GLY A 180 -2.97 -1.34 6.69
C GLY A 180 -3.54 -0.18 5.88
N TYR A 181 -4.88 -0.12 5.73
CA TYR A 181 -5.56 0.98 5.04
C TYR A 181 -5.83 2.17 5.98
N VAL A 182 -6.41 1.91 7.16
CA VAL A 182 -6.95 3.00 7.99
C VAL A 182 -5.89 3.85 8.66
N THR A 183 -4.67 3.33 8.89
CA THR A 183 -3.55 4.11 9.44
C THR A 183 -3.15 5.31 8.59
N TYR A 184 -3.43 5.29 7.28
CA TYR A 184 -3.21 6.45 6.41
C TYR A 184 -4.02 7.68 6.83
N PHE A 185 -5.17 7.54 7.51
CA PHE A 185 -6.02 8.69 7.87
C PHE A 185 -5.29 9.71 8.72
N ASN A 186 -4.44 9.27 9.64
CA ASN A 186 -3.62 10.13 10.49
C ASN A 186 -2.28 10.41 9.78
N SER A 187 -2.32 11.03 8.61
CA SER A 187 -1.13 11.42 7.84
C SER A 187 -1.45 12.56 6.87
N PHE A 188 -0.44 13.28 6.42
CA PHE A 188 -0.56 14.30 5.37
C PHE A 188 -0.36 13.73 3.96
N TYR A 189 -0.29 12.41 3.79
CA TYR A 189 -0.26 11.79 2.47
C TYR A 189 -1.54 12.04 1.68
N GLY A 190 -1.46 11.93 0.35
CA GLY A 190 -2.63 12.02 -0.54
C GLY A 190 -3.46 10.73 -0.59
N GLU A 191 -2.92 9.61 -0.13
CA GLU A 191 -3.53 8.28 -0.13
C GLU A 191 -4.86 8.20 0.64
N PRO A 192 -5.04 8.82 1.82
CA PRO A 192 -6.34 8.86 2.50
C PRO A 192 -7.45 9.43 1.64
N LEU A 193 -7.19 10.57 0.99
CA LEU A 193 -8.17 11.20 0.11
C LEU A 193 -8.46 10.34 -1.13
N GLN A 194 -7.40 9.74 -1.72
CA GLN A 194 -7.54 8.81 -2.84
C GLN A 194 -8.45 7.64 -2.46
N MET A 195 -8.25 7.03 -1.29
CA MET A 195 -9.03 5.90 -0.80
C MET A 195 -10.49 6.30 -0.51
N VAL A 196 -10.70 7.40 0.21
CA VAL A 196 -12.04 7.92 0.51
C VAL A 196 -12.81 8.18 -0.77
N THR A 197 -12.22 8.91 -1.72
CA THR A 197 -12.89 9.25 -2.98
C THR A 197 -13.11 8.03 -3.88
N PHE A 198 -12.19 7.07 -3.89
CA PHE A 198 -12.37 5.80 -4.59
C PHE A 198 -13.57 5.00 -4.07
N LEU A 199 -13.74 4.87 -2.75
CA LEU A 199 -14.92 4.20 -2.19
C LEU A 199 -16.21 4.98 -2.46
N TRP A 200 -16.18 6.31 -2.45
CA TRP A 200 -17.34 7.11 -2.84
C TRP A 200 -17.67 7.00 -4.33
N LEU A 201 -16.69 6.81 -5.21
CA LEU A 201 -16.91 6.46 -6.62
C LEU A 201 -17.66 5.12 -6.74
N VAL A 202 -17.21 4.09 -6.03
CA VAL A 202 -17.90 2.80 -5.97
C VAL A 202 -19.32 2.96 -5.42
N ALA A 203 -19.47 3.68 -4.30
CA ALA A 203 -20.76 3.97 -3.66
C ALA A 203 -21.73 4.70 -4.60
N SER A 204 -21.24 5.68 -5.36
CA SER A 204 -22.06 6.46 -6.30
C SER A 204 -22.55 5.61 -7.48
N VAL A 205 -21.68 4.80 -8.08
CA VAL A 205 -22.07 3.86 -9.14
C VAL A 205 -23.09 2.85 -8.62
N MET A 206 -22.87 2.24 -7.45
CA MET A 206 -23.84 1.34 -6.82
C MET A 206 -25.15 2.06 -6.50
N GLY A 207 -25.10 3.32 -6.09
CA GLY A 207 -26.26 4.18 -5.86
C GLY A 207 -27.09 4.40 -7.15
N VAL A 208 -26.43 4.69 -8.28
CA VAL A 208 -27.09 4.80 -9.59
C VAL A 208 -27.74 3.49 -10.00
N LEU A 209 -27.05 2.36 -9.80
CA LEU A 209 -27.56 1.02 -10.13
C LEU A 209 -28.76 0.62 -9.27
N SER A 210 -28.77 1.02 -8.00
CA SER A 210 -29.75 0.55 -7.02
C SER A 210 -30.94 1.49 -6.82
N SER A 211 -30.79 2.80 -6.97
CA SER A 211 -31.84 3.79 -6.71
C SER A 211 -32.65 4.14 -7.96
N GLN A 212 -33.96 4.27 -7.83
CA GLN A 212 -34.83 4.80 -8.90
C GLN A 212 -34.99 6.34 -8.79
N ARG A 213 -35.09 6.86 -7.58
CA ARG A 213 -35.42 8.29 -7.34
C ARG A 213 -34.19 9.18 -7.14
N LYS A 214 -33.10 8.63 -6.58
CA LYS A 214 -31.90 9.40 -6.20
C LYS A 214 -30.76 9.31 -7.25
N LYS A 215 -31.05 8.87 -8.49
CA LYS A 215 -30.03 8.80 -9.56
C LYS A 215 -29.30 10.13 -9.82
N PRO A 216 -30.00 11.30 -9.91
CA PRO A 216 -29.33 12.58 -10.13
C PRO A 216 -28.27 12.87 -9.05
N PHE A 217 -28.63 12.67 -7.79
CA PHE A 217 -27.72 12.86 -6.66
C PHE A 217 -26.45 12.01 -6.79
N TYR A 218 -26.59 10.70 -7.08
CA TYR A 218 -25.44 9.81 -7.23
C TYR A 218 -24.60 10.12 -8.47
N ILE A 219 -25.19 10.65 -9.55
CA ILE A 219 -24.45 11.10 -10.74
C ILE A 219 -23.62 12.34 -10.42
N ILE A 220 -24.20 13.32 -9.72
CA ILE A 220 -23.45 14.51 -9.28
C ILE A 220 -22.32 14.09 -8.34
N LEU A 221 -22.62 13.24 -7.35
CA LEU A 221 -21.63 12.71 -6.42
C LEU A 221 -20.50 11.97 -7.14
N PHE A 222 -20.81 11.19 -8.17
CA PHE A 222 -19.80 10.51 -8.98
C PHE A 222 -18.80 11.49 -9.58
N TYR A 223 -19.26 12.50 -10.31
CA TYR A 223 -18.37 13.48 -10.95
C TYR A 223 -17.62 14.34 -9.93
N PHE A 224 -18.25 14.69 -8.83
CA PHE A 224 -17.56 15.34 -7.71
C PHE A 224 -16.40 14.47 -7.20
N CYS A 225 -16.64 13.18 -6.96
CA CYS A 225 -15.60 12.25 -6.53
C CYS A 225 -14.51 12.03 -7.60
N VAL A 226 -14.83 12.07 -8.89
CA VAL A 226 -13.84 12.02 -9.98
C VAL A 226 -12.86 13.19 -9.88
N VAL A 227 -13.36 14.42 -9.67
CA VAL A 227 -12.52 15.61 -9.53
C VAL A 227 -11.62 15.50 -8.29
N PHE A 228 -12.20 15.10 -7.15
CA PHE A 228 -11.42 14.95 -5.91
C PHE A 228 -10.41 13.82 -5.99
N PHE A 229 -10.74 12.71 -6.65
CA PHE A 229 -9.82 11.61 -6.88
C PHE A 229 -8.64 12.01 -7.79
N ALA A 230 -8.92 12.68 -8.90
CA ALA A 230 -7.90 13.17 -9.82
C ALA A 230 -6.96 14.18 -9.15
N GLY A 231 -7.51 15.11 -8.36
CA GLY A 231 -6.74 16.14 -7.67
C GLY A 231 -6.07 15.68 -6.37
N ALA A 232 -6.32 14.45 -5.90
CA ALA A 232 -5.66 13.91 -4.71
C ALA A 232 -4.17 13.64 -4.95
N LYS A 233 -3.83 13.14 -6.14
CA LYS A 233 -2.44 12.86 -6.58
C LYS A 233 -2.36 13.03 -8.10
N TYR A 234 -1.27 13.59 -8.60
CA TYR A 234 -1.09 13.78 -10.06
C TYR A 234 -1.12 12.45 -10.84
N ALA A 235 -0.64 11.36 -10.25
CA ALA A 235 -0.73 10.02 -10.84
C ALA A 235 -2.17 9.56 -11.12
N ASN A 236 -3.18 10.16 -10.49
CA ASN A 236 -4.60 9.80 -10.68
C ASN A 236 -5.25 10.57 -11.84
N ILE A 237 -4.59 11.55 -12.44
CA ILE A 237 -5.21 12.40 -13.49
C ILE A 237 -5.65 11.56 -14.70
N PRO A 238 -4.83 10.66 -15.27
CA PRO A 238 -5.26 9.81 -16.39
C PRO A 238 -6.47 8.93 -16.04
N GLN A 239 -6.52 8.39 -14.81
CA GLN A 239 -7.65 7.60 -14.32
C GLN A 239 -8.90 8.47 -14.15
N GLY A 240 -8.74 9.73 -13.67
CA GLY A 240 -9.81 10.70 -13.57
C GLY A 240 -10.43 11.04 -14.93
N MET A 241 -9.61 11.24 -15.96
CA MET A 241 -10.07 11.46 -17.34
C MET A 241 -10.86 10.25 -17.87
N LEU A 242 -10.33 9.03 -17.64
CA LEU A 242 -11.03 7.80 -18.03
C LEU A 242 -12.38 7.66 -17.32
N LEU A 243 -12.42 7.88 -16.01
CA LEU A 243 -13.64 7.82 -15.21
C LEU A 243 -14.66 8.90 -15.66
N SER A 244 -14.21 10.12 -15.98
CA SER A 244 -15.06 11.17 -16.53
C SER A 244 -15.75 10.70 -17.80
N ALA A 245 -15.00 10.10 -18.72
CA ALA A 245 -15.55 9.55 -19.97
C ALA A 245 -16.51 8.38 -19.69
N CYS A 246 -16.17 7.47 -18.77
CA CYS A 246 -17.05 6.38 -18.37
C CYS A 246 -18.37 6.86 -17.79
N GLY A 247 -18.38 8.02 -17.12
CA GLY A 247 -19.59 8.64 -16.57
C GLY A 247 -20.65 8.98 -17.64
N LEU A 248 -20.26 9.17 -18.90
CA LEU A 248 -21.20 9.36 -20.01
C LEU A 248 -22.17 8.18 -20.19
N VAL A 249 -21.80 6.99 -19.73
CA VAL A 249 -22.69 5.81 -19.76
C VAL A 249 -24.01 6.04 -19.01
N PHE A 250 -24.05 6.98 -18.06
CA PHE A 250 -25.29 7.31 -17.35
C PHE A 250 -26.37 7.88 -18.27
N LEU A 251 -26.01 8.40 -19.47
CA LEU A 251 -26.96 8.85 -20.49
C LEU A 251 -27.91 7.73 -20.92
N CYS A 252 -27.50 6.44 -20.81
CA CYS A 252 -28.35 5.31 -21.17
C CYS A 252 -29.63 5.20 -20.32
N TYR A 253 -29.64 5.80 -19.10
CA TYR A 253 -30.86 5.88 -18.26
C TYR A 253 -31.86 6.94 -18.73
N PHE A 254 -31.43 7.89 -19.55
CA PHE A 254 -32.22 9.04 -20.01
C PHE A 254 -32.45 8.98 -21.50
N THR A 255 -32.68 7.79 -22.07
CA THR A 255 -33.06 7.59 -23.45
C THR A 255 -34.58 7.58 -23.62
N ARG A 256 -35.09 7.95 -24.82
CA ARG A 256 -36.49 8.23 -25.13
C ARG A 256 -37.42 6.99 -25.02
N ARG A 257 -36.90 5.76 -24.88
CA ARG A 257 -37.68 4.50 -24.91
C ARG A 257 -38.12 4.03 -23.52
N ARG A 258 -38.94 4.81 -22.82
CA ARG A 258 -39.95 4.25 -21.91
C ARG A 258 -41.31 4.57 -22.50
N THR A 259 -41.72 3.80 -23.50
CA THR A 259 -43.13 3.65 -23.83
C THR A 259 -43.83 3.17 -22.56
N LEU A 260 -44.80 3.94 -22.09
CA LEU A 260 -45.76 3.49 -21.11
C LEU A 260 -46.29 2.11 -21.54
N PRO A 261 -46.55 1.17 -20.61
CA PRO A 261 -47.11 -0.11 -20.96
C PRO A 261 -48.44 0.12 -21.68
N SER A 262 -48.50 -0.26 -22.94
CA SER A 262 -49.64 -0.08 -23.84
C SER A 262 -50.83 -0.95 -23.54
N LYS A 263 -50.90 -1.56 -22.38
CA LYS A 263 -52.00 -2.41 -21.90
C LYS A 263 -52.36 -2.09 -20.46
N ALA A 264 -52.95 -0.94 -20.22
CA ALA A 264 -53.89 -0.84 -19.12
C ALA A 264 -55.20 -1.52 -19.55
N PRO A 265 -55.77 -2.44 -18.71
CA PRO A 265 -57.05 -3.02 -19.01
C PRO A 265 -58.09 -1.92 -19.29
N GLU A 266 -58.94 -2.11 -20.29
CA GLU A 266 -59.95 -1.17 -20.74
C GLU A 266 -60.82 -0.61 -19.62
N ALA A 267 -61.07 -1.36 -18.56
CA ALA A 267 -61.81 -0.92 -17.37
C ALA A 267 -61.14 0.26 -16.60
N LYS A 268 -59.79 0.48 -16.74
CA LYS A 268 -59.13 1.69 -16.17
C LYS A 268 -59.12 2.90 -17.10
N ARG A 269 -59.54 2.75 -18.33
CA ARG A 269 -59.61 3.83 -19.30
C ARG A 269 -60.83 4.75 -19.08
N GLU A 270 -61.94 4.22 -18.52
CA GLU A 270 -63.11 5.03 -18.19
C GLU A 270 -62.96 5.81 -16.86
N GLU A 271 -62.28 5.24 -15.82
CA GLU A 271 -61.98 6.00 -14.60
C GLU A 271 -60.95 7.11 -14.81
N SER A 272 -60.04 7.00 -15.82
CA SER A 272 -59.07 8.04 -16.13
C SER A 272 -59.64 9.22 -16.91
N LYS A 273 -60.87 9.16 -17.47
CA LYS A 273 -61.54 10.25 -18.11
C LYS A 273 -62.11 11.31 -17.11
N ILE A 274 -62.19 10.91 -15.83
CA ILE A 274 -62.70 11.85 -14.78
C ILE A 274 -61.58 12.66 -14.12
N LEU A 275 -60.32 12.25 -14.26
CA LEU A 275 -59.16 13.07 -13.90
C LEU A 275 -58.51 13.55 -15.19
N PHE A 276 -58.85 14.78 -15.62
CA PHE A 276 -58.15 15.52 -16.67
C PHE A 276 -56.71 15.79 -16.26
N ILE A 277 -55.90 14.74 -16.11
CA ILE A 277 -54.47 14.86 -16.05
C ILE A 277 -54.00 14.93 -17.50
N ASP A 278 -53.70 16.13 -17.92
CA ASP A 278 -53.19 16.49 -19.25
C ASP A 278 -51.98 15.60 -19.59
N GLU A 279 -52.23 14.53 -20.33
CA GLU A 279 -51.24 13.54 -20.74
C GLU A 279 -50.08 14.19 -21.53
N GLU A 280 -50.35 15.29 -22.21
CA GLU A 280 -49.38 16.13 -22.90
C GLU A 280 -48.46 16.87 -21.92
N ARG A 281 -48.99 17.38 -20.83
CA ARG A 281 -48.19 18.03 -19.78
C ARG A 281 -47.28 17.02 -19.07
N LEU A 282 -47.73 15.81 -18.83
CA LEU A 282 -46.93 14.74 -18.26
C LEU A 282 -45.81 14.26 -19.22
N LYS A 283 -46.11 14.16 -20.52
CA LYS A 283 -45.10 13.84 -21.56
C LYS A 283 -44.08 14.97 -21.69
N LYS A 284 -44.50 16.23 -21.70
CA LYS A 284 -43.63 17.42 -21.75
C LYS A 284 -42.76 17.53 -20.51
N ARG A 285 -43.29 17.31 -19.30
CA ARG A 285 -42.54 17.33 -18.03
C ARG A 285 -41.52 16.19 -17.99
N SER A 286 -41.86 15.00 -18.46
CA SER A 286 -40.94 13.88 -18.57
C SER A 286 -39.81 14.15 -19.59
N TRP A 287 -40.12 14.79 -20.72
CA TRP A 287 -39.15 15.18 -21.73
C TRP A 287 -38.16 16.24 -21.23
N ASN A 288 -38.66 17.28 -20.57
CA ASN A 288 -37.84 18.35 -20.01
C ASN A 288 -36.87 17.77 -18.93
N TYR A 289 -37.36 16.83 -18.12
CA TYR A 289 -36.52 16.14 -17.14
C TYR A 289 -35.39 15.33 -17.81
N ILE A 290 -35.72 14.60 -18.89
CA ILE A 290 -34.71 13.80 -19.64
C ILE A 290 -33.68 14.74 -20.28
N CYS A 291 -34.10 15.82 -20.91
CA CYS A 291 -33.17 16.79 -21.52
C CYS A 291 -32.32 17.49 -20.45
N GLY A 292 -32.91 17.90 -19.32
CA GLY A 292 -32.16 18.48 -18.21
C GLY A 292 -31.12 17.55 -17.62
N MET A 293 -31.43 16.26 -17.46
CA MET A 293 -30.48 15.26 -16.98
C MET A 293 -29.34 14.98 -17.96
N ARG A 294 -29.64 14.98 -19.27
CA ARG A 294 -28.59 14.85 -20.29
C ARG A 294 -27.67 16.06 -20.30
N PHE A 295 -28.24 17.25 -20.25
CA PHE A 295 -27.45 18.47 -20.13
C PHE A 295 -26.58 18.46 -18.89
N LEU A 296 -27.14 18.12 -17.73
CA LEU A 296 -26.39 18.00 -16.47
C LEU A 296 -25.20 17.02 -16.60
N ILE A 297 -25.41 15.82 -17.16
CA ILE A 297 -24.33 14.82 -17.31
C ILE A 297 -23.23 15.36 -18.22
N LEU A 298 -23.59 15.98 -19.35
CA LEU A 298 -22.60 16.56 -20.28
C LEU A 298 -21.83 17.71 -19.64
N THR A 299 -22.51 18.59 -18.89
CA THR A 299 -21.87 19.70 -18.18
C THR A 299 -20.89 19.18 -17.13
N LEU A 300 -21.30 18.19 -16.32
CA LEU A 300 -20.43 17.57 -15.31
C LEU A 300 -19.24 16.83 -15.94
N PHE A 301 -19.44 16.18 -17.08
CA PHE A 301 -18.37 15.56 -17.87
C PHE A 301 -17.34 16.58 -18.31
N VAL A 302 -17.79 17.67 -18.98
CA VAL A 302 -16.89 18.75 -19.44
C VAL A 302 -16.17 19.38 -18.25
N PHE A 303 -16.90 19.71 -17.18
CA PHE A 303 -16.31 20.27 -15.96
C PHE A 303 -15.22 19.36 -15.36
N SER A 304 -15.49 18.05 -15.25
CA SER A 304 -14.52 17.12 -14.69
C SER A 304 -13.28 16.93 -15.57
N LEU A 305 -13.43 16.98 -16.92
CA LEU A 305 -12.28 16.96 -17.84
C LEU A 305 -11.45 18.24 -17.72
N LEU A 306 -12.10 19.41 -17.67
CA LEU A 306 -11.42 20.68 -17.49
C LEU A 306 -10.65 20.70 -16.15
N ALA A 307 -11.27 20.21 -15.08
CA ALA A 307 -10.60 20.08 -13.79
C ALA A 307 -9.35 19.16 -13.85
N CYS A 308 -9.46 18.01 -14.53
CA CYS A 308 -8.30 17.15 -14.76
C CYS A 308 -7.20 17.85 -15.57
N GLY A 309 -7.57 18.63 -16.60
CA GLY A 309 -6.63 19.43 -17.40
C GLY A 309 -5.92 20.49 -16.54
N LEU A 310 -6.66 21.21 -15.71
CA LEU A 310 -6.09 22.19 -14.79
C LEU A 310 -5.13 21.56 -13.77
N PHE A 311 -5.45 20.38 -13.24
CA PHE A 311 -4.51 19.66 -12.37
C PHE A 311 -3.25 19.22 -13.11
N TYR A 312 -3.37 18.81 -14.36
CA TYR A 312 -2.22 18.44 -15.18
C TYR A 312 -1.28 19.62 -15.42
N GLU A 313 -1.83 20.77 -15.83
CA GLU A 313 -1.05 22.01 -16.03
C GLU A 313 -0.44 22.55 -14.72
N SER A 314 -0.99 22.19 -13.58
CA SER A 314 -0.51 22.63 -12.26
C SER A 314 0.58 21.76 -11.65
N VAL A 315 1.04 20.72 -12.35
CA VAL A 315 2.15 19.86 -11.87
C VAL A 315 3.41 20.71 -11.74
N PRO A 316 4.06 20.78 -10.55
CA PRO A 316 5.25 21.57 -10.38
C PRO A 316 6.38 21.07 -11.31
N PRO A 317 7.08 21.99 -12.04
CA PRO A 317 8.15 21.60 -12.97
C PRO A 317 9.26 20.76 -12.33
N TRP A 318 9.62 21.04 -11.07
CA TRP A 318 10.62 20.27 -10.34
C TRP A 318 10.21 18.80 -10.16
N MET A 319 8.90 18.53 -9.95
CA MET A 319 8.39 17.17 -9.78
C MET A 319 8.47 16.38 -11.09
N ASP A 320 8.14 16.99 -12.21
CA ASP A 320 8.26 16.35 -13.51
C ASP A 320 9.73 16.02 -13.83
N LYS A 321 10.65 16.95 -13.59
CA LYS A 321 12.10 16.72 -13.74
C LYS A 321 12.56 15.54 -12.88
N HIS A 322 12.26 15.55 -11.58
CA HIS A 322 12.70 14.49 -10.68
C HIS A 322 12.15 13.12 -11.09
N THR A 323 10.86 13.04 -11.44
CA THR A 323 10.28 11.76 -11.86
C THR A 323 10.80 11.32 -13.24
N THR A 324 11.14 12.23 -14.15
CA THR A 324 11.78 11.90 -15.43
C THR A 324 13.19 11.37 -15.20
N TYR A 325 13.97 12.02 -14.34
CA TYR A 325 15.28 11.53 -13.93
C TYR A 325 15.18 10.10 -13.38
N GLN A 326 14.30 9.89 -12.42
CA GLN A 326 14.11 8.59 -11.78
C GLN A 326 13.66 7.51 -12.78
N SER A 327 12.80 7.84 -13.74
CA SER A 327 12.34 6.85 -14.73
C SER A 327 13.46 6.35 -15.65
N VAL A 328 14.46 7.18 -15.93
CA VAL A 328 15.62 6.79 -16.74
C VAL A 328 16.72 6.19 -15.87
N PHE A 329 17.31 6.97 -14.96
CA PHE A 329 18.50 6.55 -14.23
C PHE A 329 18.21 5.53 -13.11
N PHE A 330 17.06 5.66 -12.46
CA PHE A 330 16.61 4.77 -11.39
C PHE A 330 15.53 3.76 -11.84
N GLY A 331 15.19 3.75 -13.11
CA GLY A 331 14.27 2.84 -13.77
C GLY A 331 14.95 2.03 -14.86
N ILE A 332 15.18 2.64 -16.02
CA ILE A 332 15.77 1.94 -17.18
C ILE A 332 17.20 1.49 -16.88
N LEU A 333 18.06 2.41 -16.44
CA LEU A 333 19.51 2.15 -16.35
C LEU A 333 19.93 1.40 -15.12
N LYS A 334 19.12 1.40 -14.06
CA LYS A 334 19.48 0.83 -12.76
C LYS A 334 19.96 -0.62 -12.84
N ASP A 335 19.19 -1.48 -13.51
CA ASP A 335 19.51 -2.90 -13.67
C ASP A 335 19.86 -3.23 -15.15
N SER A 336 20.37 -2.23 -15.86
CA SER A 336 20.72 -2.41 -17.28
C SER A 336 21.99 -3.27 -17.42
N PRO A 337 21.94 -4.31 -18.25
CA PRO A 337 23.15 -5.07 -18.61
C PRO A 337 24.12 -4.26 -19.47
N SER A 338 23.64 -3.17 -20.12
CA SER A 338 24.44 -2.27 -20.97
C SER A 338 23.89 -0.85 -20.92
N PRO A 339 24.19 -0.07 -19.86
CA PRO A 339 23.69 1.30 -19.69
C PRO A 339 24.00 2.21 -20.86
N GLN A 340 25.16 2.06 -21.50
CA GLN A 340 25.58 2.87 -22.66
C GLN A 340 24.67 2.62 -23.87
N ALA A 341 24.35 1.36 -24.17
CA ALA A 341 23.45 1.02 -25.29
C ALA A 341 22.01 1.50 -25.03
N ASP A 342 21.56 1.46 -23.80
CA ASP A 342 20.23 1.99 -23.42
C ASP A 342 20.17 3.51 -23.57
N LEU A 343 21.23 4.22 -23.18
CA LEU A 343 21.34 5.67 -23.39
C LEU A 343 21.34 6.03 -24.87
N GLU A 344 22.08 5.29 -25.69
CA GLU A 344 22.08 5.49 -27.15
C GLU A 344 20.67 5.26 -27.73
N ALA A 345 19.96 4.24 -27.28
CA ALA A 345 18.58 3.96 -27.68
C ALA A 345 17.60 5.07 -27.27
N LEU A 346 17.90 5.82 -26.22
CA LEU A 346 17.17 7.01 -25.78
C LEU A 346 17.67 8.32 -26.44
N GLY A 347 18.74 8.27 -27.23
CA GLY A 347 19.34 9.46 -27.83
C GLY A 347 20.15 10.32 -26.86
N LEU A 348 20.62 9.72 -25.75
CA LEU A 348 21.36 10.39 -24.69
C LEU A 348 22.87 10.08 -24.74
N PRO A 349 23.73 10.98 -24.21
CA PRO A 349 25.17 10.74 -24.14
C PRO A 349 25.51 9.50 -23.33
N GLN A 350 26.42 8.66 -23.85
CA GLN A 350 26.85 7.42 -23.19
C GLN A 350 27.56 7.67 -21.86
N GLU A 351 28.19 8.85 -21.70
CA GLU A 351 28.83 9.28 -20.45
C GLU A 351 27.86 9.39 -19.27
N TYR A 352 26.54 9.58 -19.53
CA TYR A 352 25.51 9.59 -18.49
C TYR A 352 25.30 8.21 -17.82
N SER A 353 25.96 7.15 -18.33
CA SER A 353 25.97 5.83 -17.70
C SER A 353 26.50 5.85 -16.27
N VAL A 354 27.33 6.83 -15.90
CA VAL A 354 27.82 7.02 -14.52
C VAL A 354 26.70 7.40 -13.53
N LEU A 355 25.53 7.79 -14.03
CA LEU A 355 24.34 8.09 -13.23
C LEU A 355 23.40 6.88 -13.09
N ALA A 356 23.73 5.75 -13.72
CA ALA A 356 22.90 4.54 -13.61
C ALA A 356 22.70 4.14 -12.15
N GLY A 357 21.43 3.87 -11.76
CA GLY A 357 21.07 3.52 -10.39
C GLY A 357 20.98 4.68 -9.40
N THR A 358 21.26 5.92 -9.82
CA THR A 358 21.07 7.09 -8.96
C THR A 358 19.63 7.59 -8.99
N ASN A 359 19.13 8.13 -7.86
CA ASN A 359 17.82 8.78 -7.81
C ASN A 359 17.95 10.32 -7.72
N ALA A 360 16.85 11.04 -7.92
CA ALA A 360 16.85 12.49 -8.00
C ALA A 360 17.10 13.24 -6.67
N TYR A 361 17.28 12.53 -5.55
CA TYR A 361 17.41 13.09 -4.20
C TYR A 361 18.76 12.77 -3.55
N MET A 362 19.73 12.34 -4.33
CA MET A 362 21.09 12.11 -3.86
C MET A 362 21.85 13.43 -3.71
N SER A 363 22.86 13.46 -2.86
CA SER A 363 23.71 14.62 -2.64
C SER A 363 25.04 14.55 -3.40
N ASP A 364 25.40 13.38 -3.90
CA ASP A 364 26.72 13.13 -4.50
C ASP A 364 26.55 12.50 -5.89
N TYR A 365 26.54 13.34 -6.92
CA TYR A 365 26.49 12.91 -8.32
C TYR A 365 27.87 13.07 -8.96
N LYS A 366 28.22 12.12 -9.81
CA LYS A 366 29.45 12.21 -10.62
C LYS A 366 29.39 13.27 -11.73
N LEU A 367 28.18 13.71 -12.08
CA LEU A 367 27.91 14.79 -13.03
C LEU A 367 26.99 15.81 -12.37
N ASP A 368 27.14 17.07 -12.70
CA ASP A 368 26.24 18.13 -12.24
C ASP A 368 24.88 18.03 -12.98
N ILE A 369 23.92 17.37 -12.34
CA ILE A 369 22.56 17.20 -12.88
C ILE A 369 21.72 18.50 -12.88
N GLN A 370 22.26 19.59 -12.30
CA GLN A 370 21.62 20.90 -12.28
C GLN A 370 22.23 21.86 -13.30
N SER A 371 23.30 21.45 -14.01
CA SER A 371 23.94 22.27 -15.03
C SER A 371 22.98 22.59 -16.19
N GLU A 372 23.19 23.76 -16.83
CA GLU A 372 22.44 24.16 -18.04
C GLU A 372 22.59 23.15 -19.17
N GLU A 373 23.74 22.51 -19.28
CA GLU A 373 24.01 21.48 -20.26
C GLU A 373 23.16 20.22 -20.03
N PHE A 374 23.11 19.73 -18.78
CA PHE A 374 22.28 18.59 -18.41
C PHE A 374 20.79 18.92 -18.58
N GLN A 375 20.37 20.16 -18.24
CA GLN A 375 19.02 20.63 -18.49
C GLN A 375 18.64 20.46 -19.96
N ARG A 376 19.44 21.00 -20.87
CA ARG A 376 19.20 21.02 -22.31
C ARG A 376 19.25 19.59 -22.92
N ILE A 377 20.23 18.78 -22.53
CA ILE A 377 20.49 17.48 -23.15
C ILE A 377 19.54 16.42 -22.60
N PHE A 378 19.17 16.49 -21.33
CA PHE A 378 18.33 15.47 -20.69
C PHE A 378 16.89 15.97 -20.46
N TYR A 379 16.68 16.99 -19.60
CA TYR A 379 15.31 17.35 -19.18
C TYR A 379 14.45 17.94 -20.31
N ASP A 380 15.07 18.64 -21.28
CA ASP A 380 14.33 19.23 -22.39
C ASP A 380 14.13 18.23 -23.57
N SER A 381 14.84 17.09 -23.59
CA SER A 381 14.80 16.12 -24.68
C SER A 381 14.03 14.84 -24.35
N ILE A 382 13.99 14.43 -23.09
CA ILE A 382 13.35 13.17 -22.67
C ILE A 382 12.03 13.44 -21.94
N ASN A 383 11.01 12.69 -22.30
CA ASN A 383 9.70 12.73 -21.65
C ASN A 383 9.19 11.31 -21.29
N LYS A 384 8.07 11.21 -20.61
CA LYS A 384 7.49 9.93 -20.18
C LYS A 384 7.07 9.01 -21.34
N PHE A 385 6.79 9.56 -22.51
CA PHE A 385 6.45 8.75 -23.69
C PHE A 385 7.68 8.09 -24.28
N ASP A 386 8.86 8.70 -24.20
CA ASP A 386 10.13 8.10 -24.63
C ASP A 386 10.48 6.90 -23.74
N VAL A 387 10.29 7.04 -22.42
CA VAL A 387 10.44 5.95 -21.45
C VAL A 387 9.46 4.80 -21.75
N LEU A 388 8.20 5.11 -22.02
CA LEU A 388 7.19 4.11 -22.39
C LEU A 388 7.57 3.41 -23.70
N ALA A 389 8.01 4.18 -24.71
CA ALA A 389 8.43 3.64 -26.01
C ALA A 389 9.65 2.71 -25.86
N PHE A 390 10.59 3.06 -24.98
CA PHE A 390 11.72 2.19 -24.65
C PHE A 390 11.25 0.84 -24.10
N TYR A 391 10.35 0.84 -23.10
CA TYR A 391 9.83 -0.41 -22.53
C TYR A 391 9.00 -1.24 -23.52
N LEU A 392 8.25 -0.60 -24.43
CA LEU A 392 7.50 -1.29 -25.46
C LEU A 392 8.42 -1.96 -26.52
N LYS A 393 9.58 -1.36 -26.79
CA LYS A 393 10.62 -1.96 -27.64
C LYS A 393 11.40 -3.06 -26.92
N ASN A 394 11.42 -3.06 -25.58
CA ASN A 394 12.13 -4.00 -24.73
C ASN A 394 11.18 -4.77 -23.79
N PRO A 395 10.27 -5.63 -24.29
CA PRO A 395 9.19 -6.22 -23.51
C PRO A 395 9.67 -7.13 -22.35
N ALA A 396 10.83 -7.76 -22.48
CA ALA A 396 11.40 -8.54 -21.38
C ALA A 396 11.66 -7.66 -20.15
N ARG A 397 12.25 -6.48 -20.35
CA ARG A 397 12.52 -5.51 -19.29
C ARG A 397 11.22 -4.92 -18.69
N LEU A 398 10.20 -4.70 -19.54
CA LEU A 398 8.88 -4.31 -19.03
C LEU A 398 8.31 -5.38 -18.11
N ILE A 399 8.40 -6.66 -18.49
CA ILE A 399 7.92 -7.79 -17.68
C ILE A 399 8.66 -7.85 -16.33
N GLU A 400 9.98 -7.64 -16.30
CA GLU A 400 10.77 -7.57 -15.08
C GLU A 400 10.28 -6.43 -14.17
N LYS A 401 10.09 -5.22 -14.72
CA LYS A 401 9.61 -4.07 -13.95
C LYS A 401 8.16 -4.24 -13.44
N LEU A 402 7.30 -4.87 -14.24
CA LEU A 402 5.94 -5.23 -13.77
C LEU A 402 5.98 -6.32 -12.68
N SER A 403 6.91 -7.28 -12.77
CA SER A 403 7.13 -8.26 -11.70
C SER A 403 7.58 -7.58 -10.40
N LEU A 404 8.49 -6.60 -10.51
CA LEU A 404 8.92 -5.78 -9.37
C LEU A 404 7.76 -4.97 -8.76
N SER A 405 6.87 -4.41 -9.60
CA SER A 405 5.65 -3.76 -9.13
C SER A 405 4.75 -4.72 -8.31
N CYS A 406 4.58 -5.97 -8.78
CA CYS A 406 3.83 -6.97 -8.03
C CYS A 406 4.49 -7.30 -6.69
N GLN A 407 5.81 -7.47 -6.64
CA GLN A 407 6.55 -7.73 -5.40
C GLN A 407 6.35 -6.59 -4.38
N ASN A 408 6.40 -5.33 -4.84
CA ASN A 408 6.18 -4.15 -4.00
C ASN A 408 4.70 -3.89 -3.66
N SER A 409 3.76 -4.65 -4.21
CA SER A 409 2.32 -4.52 -3.94
C SER A 409 1.78 -5.53 -2.91
N VAL A 410 2.61 -6.36 -2.31
CA VAL A 410 2.19 -7.35 -1.30
C VAL A 410 1.61 -6.64 -0.08
N HIS A 411 2.30 -5.59 0.40
CA HIS A 411 1.87 -4.82 1.56
C HIS A 411 0.97 -3.65 1.16
N ILE A 412 -0.03 -3.37 1.99
CA ILE A 412 -0.97 -2.25 1.76
C ILE A 412 -0.26 -0.91 1.98
N ARG A 413 0.65 -0.86 2.93
CA ARG A 413 1.45 0.31 3.28
C ARG A 413 2.94 -0.03 3.24
N PRO A 414 3.81 0.93 2.96
CA PRO A 414 5.24 0.73 3.10
C PRO A 414 5.60 0.36 4.53
N VAL A 415 6.36 -0.69 4.68
CA VAL A 415 6.75 -1.23 6.00
C VAL A 415 7.71 -0.33 6.77
N TYR A 416 8.48 0.51 6.05
CA TYR A 416 9.39 1.49 6.65
C TYR A 416 8.68 2.71 7.25
N LEU A 417 7.39 2.93 6.99
CA LEU A 417 6.62 4.00 7.60
C LEU A 417 6.05 3.52 8.95
N GLY A 418 6.70 3.91 10.05
CA GLY A 418 6.23 3.63 11.40
C GLY A 418 4.85 4.20 11.68
N ASN A 419 4.06 3.56 12.51
CA ASN A 419 2.68 3.95 12.79
C ASN A 419 2.35 4.27 14.24
N TYR A 420 3.28 4.08 15.17
CA TYR A 420 3.14 4.53 16.55
C TYR A 420 3.88 5.85 16.80
N ASP A 421 3.38 6.64 17.76
CA ASP A 421 4.03 7.84 18.22
C ASP A 421 5.42 7.53 18.80
N ARG A 422 6.35 8.48 18.68
CA ARG A 422 7.74 8.37 19.18
C ARG A 422 7.84 8.14 20.69
N THR A 423 6.81 8.48 21.45
CA THR A 423 6.76 8.26 22.90
C THR A 423 6.56 6.79 23.28
N TYR A 424 6.21 5.94 22.32
CA TYR A 424 6.19 4.50 22.55
C TYR A 424 7.63 3.97 22.54
N GLU A 425 7.99 3.24 23.59
CA GLU A 425 9.35 2.65 23.80
C GLU A 425 9.84 1.75 22.65
N ARG A 426 8.96 1.36 21.72
CA ARG A 426 9.28 0.64 20.48
C ARG A 426 8.31 1.03 19.39
N PRO A 427 8.79 1.44 18.21
CA PRO A 427 7.93 1.61 17.04
C PRO A 427 7.37 0.25 16.63
N ARG A 428 6.24 -0.12 17.20
CA ARG A 428 5.52 -1.34 16.85
C ARG A 428 4.53 -1.02 15.75
N PHE A 429 4.54 -1.84 14.70
CA PHE A 429 3.42 -1.88 13.77
C PHE A 429 2.22 -2.51 14.48
N ARG A 430 1.06 -1.86 14.42
CA ARG A 430 -0.17 -2.45 14.91
C ARG A 430 -0.62 -3.54 13.94
N GLU A 431 -0.17 -4.77 14.15
CA GLU A 431 -0.46 -5.93 13.28
C GLU A 431 -1.65 -6.74 13.76
N GLU A 432 -2.04 -6.61 15.03
CA GLU A 432 -3.04 -7.46 15.66
C GLU A 432 -4.40 -7.39 14.96
N ILE A 433 -4.71 -6.25 14.32
CA ILE A 433 -5.99 -5.98 13.64
C ILE A 433 -5.86 -6.05 12.12
N GLY A 434 -4.71 -6.50 11.60
CA GLY A 434 -4.36 -6.58 10.19
C GLY A 434 -4.67 -7.95 9.56
N LEU A 435 -5.92 -8.42 9.62
CA LEU A 435 -6.28 -9.74 9.06
C LEU A 435 -6.01 -9.79 7.54
N TRP A 436 -6.46 -8.80 6.79
CA TRP A 436 -6.27 -8.77 5.34
C TRP A 436 -4.81 -8.53 4.96
N SER A 437 -4.13 -7.63 5.65
CA SER A 437 -2.68 -7.41 5.49
C SER A 437 -1.90 -8.72 5.63
N ARG A 438 -2.23 -9.55 6.64
CA ARG A 438 -1.63 -10.89 6.81
C ARG A 438 -2.02 -11.85 5.69
N VAL A 439 -3.31 -11.91 5.31
CA VAL A 439 -3.77 -12.79 4.22
C VAL A 439 -3.04 -12.49 2.93
N ARG A 440 -2.77 -11.21 2.63
CA ARG A 440 -2.03 -10.80 1.43
C ARG A 440 -0.62 -11.40 1.36
N THR A 441 0.08 -11.54 2.48
CA THR A 441 1.44 -12.12 2.51
C THR A 441 1.46 -13.63 2.24
N TYR A 442 0.34 -14.33 2.47
CA TYR A 442 0.20 -15.76 2.15
C TYR A 442 -0.31 -16.03 0.74
N LEU A 443 -0.98 -15.06 0.11
CA LEU A 443 -1.45 -15.17 -1.25
C LEU A 443 -0.33 -14.75 -2.23
N PRO A 444 -0.26 -15.33 -3.45
CA PRO A 444 0.80 -15.04 -4.40
C PRO A 444 0.63 -13.66 -5.08
N PHE A 445 0.34 -12.61 -4.30
CA PHE A 445 0.18 -11.24 -4.79
C PHE A 445 1.50 -10.62 -5.28
N ASN A 446 2.63 -11.18 -4.85
CA ASN A 446 3.96 -10.85 -5.38
C ASN A 446 4.21 -11.38 -6.80
N SER A 447 3.35 -12.27 -7.31
CA SER A 447 3.53 -12.92 -8.61
C SER A 447 2.84 -12.16 -9.73
N LEU A 448 3.60 -11.76 -10.75
CA LEU A 448 3.04 -11.18 -11.98
C LEU A 448 2.12 -12.19 -12.69
N LEU A 449 2.50 -13.47 -12.75
CA LEU A 449 1.67 -14.52 -13.36
C LEU A 449 0.30 -14.61 -12.68
N PHE A 450 0.28 -14.61 -11.34
CA PHE A 450 -0.98 -14.63 -10.59
C PHE A 450 -1.83 -13.38 -10.89
N THR A 451 -1.21 -12.22 -10.90
CA THR A 451 -1.88 -10.95 -11.24
C THR A 451 -2.49 -11.00 -12.65
N VAL A 452 -1.72 -11.46 -13.65
CA VAL A 452 -2.19 -11.64 -15.03
C VAL A 452 -3.35 -12.64 -15.10
N LEU A 453 -3.30 -13.75 -14.35
CA LEU A 453 -4.40 -14.73 -14.30
C LEU A 453 -5.68 -14.11 -13.71
N VAL A 454 -5.57 -13.30 -12.65
CA VAL A 454 -6.72 -12.57 -12.08
C VAL A 454 -7.30 -11.57 -13.08
N PHE A 455 -6.46 -10.84 -13.81
CA PHE A 455 -6.91 -9.94 -14.87
C PHE A 455 -7.59 -10.70 -16.03
N ALA A 456 -6.97 -11.77 -16.51
CA ALA A 456 -7.50 -12.58 -17.60
C ALA A 456 -8.85 -13.19 -17.23
N PHE A 457 -8.98 -13.72 -16.01
CA PHE A 457 -10.25 -14.28 -15.52
C PHE A 457 -11.33 -13.21 -15.37
N SER A 458 -10.99 -12.04 -14.82
CA SER A 458 -11.89 -10.89 -14.73
C SER A 458 -12.36 -10.45 -16.12
N GLY A 459 -11.42 -10.33 -17.08
CA GLY A 459 -11.70 -9.99 -18.47
C GLY A 459 -12.63 -11.01 -19.13
N ALA A 460 -12.37 -12.31 -18.94
CA ALA A 460 -13.22 -13.38 -19.48
C ALA A 460 -14.66 -13.30 -18.94
N VAL A 461 -14.84 -13.02 -17.64
CA VAL A 461 -16.16 -12.84 -17.04
C VAL A 461 -16.88 -11.62 -17.66
N LEU A 462 -16.17 -10.50 -17.85
CA LEU A 462 -16.73 -9.29 -18.46
C LEU A 462 -17.07 -9.51 -19.95
N ILE A 463 -16.19 -10.15 -20.71
CA ILE A 463 -16.42 -10.47 -22.13
C ILE A 463 -17.64 -11.39 -22.30
N ASN A 464 -17.73 -12.44 -21.48
CA ASN A 464 -18.91 -13.31 -21.49
C ASN A 464 -20.19 -12.53 -21.16
N ARG A 465 -20.15 -11.64 -20.16
CA ARG A 465 -21.29 -10.81 -19.80
C ARG A 465 -21.66 -9.81 -20.90
N LEU A 466 -20.67 -9.21 -21.55
CA LEU A 466 -20.85 -8.34 -22.72
C LEU A 466 -21.53 -9.09 -23.87
N PHE A 467 -21.05 -10.29 -24.20
CA PHE A 467 -21.59 -11.13 -25.27
C PHE A 467 -23.07 -11.49 -25.03
N VAL A 468 -23.41 -11.89 -23.80
CA VAL A 468 -24.81 -12.13 -23.40
C VAL A 468 -25.65 -10.86 -23.51
N THR A 469 -25.10 -9.71 -23.13
CA THR A 469 -25.81 -8.42 -23.18
C THR A 469 -26.05 -7.98 -24.62
N VAL A 470 -25.08 -8.13 -25.50
CA VAL A 470 -25.20 -7.76 -26.93
C VAL A 470 -26.25 -8.61 -27.64
N ARG A 471 -26.29 -9.93 -27.31
CA ARG A 471 -27.30 -10.86 -27.87
C ARG A 471 -28.71 -10.67 -27.28
N SER A 472 -28.82 -10.01 -26.15
CA SER A 472 -30.12 -9.77 -25.53
C SER A 472 -30.94 -8.75 -26.31
N LYS A 473 -32.20 -9.06 -26.58
CA LYS A 473 -33.18 -8.13 -27.22
C LYS A 473 -33.45 -6.90 -26.33
N ARG A 474 -33.31 -7.01 -25.01
CA ARG A 474 -33.47 -5.94 -24.04
C ARG A 474 -32.11 -5.60 -23.42
N LYS A 475 -31.56 -4.46 -23.77
CA LYS A 475 -30.34 -3.90 -23.17
C LYS A 475 -30.71 -3.11 -21.90
N GLU A 476 -30.55 -3.71 -20.74
CA GLU A 476 -30.81 -3.01 -19.47
C GLU A 476 -29.70 -1.99 -19.17
N PRO A 477 -30.06 -0.69 -18.94
CA PRO A 477 -29.08 0.36 -18.64
C PRO A 477 -28.15 -0.01 -17.47
N GLY A 478 -28.66 -0.67 -16.42
CA GLY A 478 -27.87 -1.10 -15.29
C GLY A 478 -26.77 -2.08 -15.65
N THR A 479 -27.02 -3.01 -16.58
CA THR A 479 -26.00 -3.96 -17.05
C THR A 479 -24.92 -3.25 -17.85
N ILE A 480 -25.28 -2.25 -18.67
CA ILE A 480 -24.32 -1.45 -19.44
C ILE A 480 -23.42 -0.65 -18.50
N VAL A 481 -24.00 0.04 -17.52
CA VAL A 481 -23.27 0.79 -16.49
C VAL A 481 -22.31 -0.12 -15.73
N PHE A 482 -22.78 -1.30 -15.28
CA PHE A 482 -21.93 -2.29 -14.60
C PHE A 482 -20.75 -2.72 -15.47
N LEU A 483 -20.98 -3.05 -16.75
CA LEU A 483 -19.91 -3.47 -17.66
C LEU A 483 -18.87 -2.36 -17.87
N VAL A 484 -19.31 -1.11 -18.12
CA VAL A 484 -18.39 0.01 -18.35
C VAL A 484 -17.50 0.25 -17.13
N PHE A 485 -18.10 0.33 -15.91
CA PHE A 485 -17.29 0.59 -14.71
C PHE A 485 -16.45 -0.59 -14.28
N SER A 486 -16.87 -1.84 -14.49
CA SER A 486 -16.04 -3.00 -14.21
C SER A 486 -14.87 -3.10 -15.21
N SER A 487 -15.08 -2.73 -16.47
CA SER A 487 -13.99 -2.65 -17.46
C SER A 487 -13.04 -1.49 -17.15
N ALA A 488 -13.57 -0.34 -16.74
CA ALA A 488 -12.76 0.80 -16.30
C ALA A 488 -11.88 0.45 -15.10
N LEU A 489 -12.42 -0.26 -14.10
CA LEU A 489 -11.64 -0.73 -12.95
C LEU A 489 -10.48 -1.64 -13.40
N LEU A 490 -10.73 -2.56 -14.34
CA LEU A 490 -9.69 -3.44 -14.87
C LEU A 490 -8.57 -2.66 -15.57
N ILE A 491 -8.94 -1.68 -16.41
CA ILE A 491 -7.98 -0.81 -17.11
C ILE A 491 -7.21 0.05 -16.10
N ILE A 492 -7.89 0.67 -15.13
CA ILE A 492 -7.26 1.48 -14.08
C ILE A 492 -6.28 0.66 -13.26
N ASN A 493 -6.62 -0.58 -12.92
CA ASN A 493 -5.70 -1.46 -12.19
C ASN A 493 -4.46 -1.80 -13.03
N ALA A 494 -4.61 -2.05 -14.33
CA ALA A 494 -3.46 -2.25 -15.21
C ALA A 494 -2.58 -1.00 -15.31
N MET A 495 -3.19 0.19 -15.40
CA MET A 495 -2.47 1.46 -15.36
C MET A 495 -1.73 1.65 -14.02
N ASN A 496 -2.38 1.38 -12.90
CA ASN A 496 -1.79 1.51 -11.57
C ASN A 496 -0.65 0.50 -11.29
N LEU A 497 -0.64 -0.64 -11.99
CA LEU A 497 0.47 -1.59 -11.95
C LEU A 497 1.70 -1.08 -12.72
N ALA A 498 1.48 -0.43 -13.87
CA ALA A 498 2.54 -0.07 -14.81
C ALA A 498 3.07 1.38 -14.60
N ILE A 499 2.17 2.35 -14.40
CA ILE A 499 2.54 3.79 -14.34
C ILE A 499 3.60 4.08 -13.27
N PRO A 500 3.52 3.58 -12.02
CA PRO A 500 4.51 3.92 -11.01
C PRO A 500 5.94 3.59 -11.44
N VAL A 501 6.19 2.37 -11.91
CA VAL A 501 7.53 1.93 -12.28
C VAL A 501 8.03 2.54 -13.59
N ILE A 502 7.13 2.83 -14.54
CA ILE A 502 7.49 3.46 -15.82
C ILE A 502 7.76 4.96 -15.63
N ALA A 503 6.90 5.67 -14.89
CA ALA A 503 6.95 7.13 -14.80
C ALA A 503 7.81 7.67 -13.66
N ASN A 504 8.21 6.83 -12.70
CA ASN A 504 9.00 7.22 -11.54
C ASN A 504 10.14 6.23 -11.21
N GLY A 505 10.41 5.27 -12.11
CA GLY A 505 11.38 4.21 -11.84
C GLY A 505 11.02 3.42 -10.58
N GLU A 506 12.01 3.03 -9.81
CA GLU A 506 11.81 2.23 -8.60
C GLU A 506 11.76 3.07 -7.31
N ALA A 507 11.80 4.40 -7.45
CA ALA A 507 11.78 5.28 -6.30
C ALA A 507 10.46 5.17 -5.52
N ASP A 508 10.58 4.80 -4.24
CA ASP A 508 9.44 4.70 -3.31
C ASP A 508 8.29 3.80 -3.83
N LEU A 509 8.66 2.77 -4.61
CA LEU A 509 7.71 1.99 -5.41
C LEU A 509 6.60 1.37 -4.53
N ALA A 510 6.93 0.85 -3.35
CA ALA A 510 5.95 0.27 -2.43
C ALA A 510 4.82 1.26 -2.07
N LYS A 511 5.15 2.55 -1.85
CA LYS A 511 4.15 3.60 -1.59
C LYS A 511 3.33 3.92 -2.83
N HIS A 512 3.97 3.97 -3.99
CA HIS A 512 3.31 4.27 -5.26
C HIS A 512 2.37 3.15 -5.72
N MET A 513 2.57 1.91 -5.25
CA MET A 513 1.67 0.79 -5.54
C MET A 513 0.33 0.84 -4.78
N PHE A 514 0.12 1.77 -3.84
CA PHE A 514 -1.11 1.85 -3.04
C PHE A 514 -2.41 1.86 -3.87
N ALA A 515 -2.45 2.62 -4.97
CA ALA A 515 -3.61 2.67 -5.86
C ALA A 515 -3.90 1.33 -6.54
N PHE A 516 -2.85 0.63 -6.96
CA PHE A 516 -2.96 -0.74 -7.49
C PHE A 516 -3.49 -1.70 -6.42
N VAL A 517 -2.90 -1.70 -5.23
CA VAL A 517 -3.29 -2.56 -4.10
C VAL A 517 -4.79 -2.40 -3.82
N MET A 518 -5.26 -1.18 -3.66
CA MET A 518 -6.66 -0.87 -3.36
C MET A 518 -7.62 -1.33 -4.48
N GLY A 519 -7.28 -1.03 -5.73
CA GLY A 519 -8.10 -1.42 -6.88
C GLY A 519 -8.09 -2.93 -7.13
N PHE A 520 -6.94 -3.58 -6.96
CA PHE A 520 -6.78 -5.02 -7.10
C PHE A 520 -7.53 -5.79 -6.00
N ASP A 521 -7.50 -5.31 -4.76
CA ASP A 521 -8.25 -5.88 -3.65
C ASP A 521 -9.77 -5.82 -3.91
N LEU A 522 -10.27 -4.69 -4.43
CA LEU A 522 -11.67 -4.58 -4.83
C LEU A 522 -12.03 -5.57 -5.97
N GLN A 523 -11.16 -5.70 -6.96
CA GLN A 523 -11.33 -6.63 -8.08
C GLN A 523 -11.32 -8.07 -7.60
N PHE A 524 -10.35 -8.46 -6.76
CA PHE A 524 -10.22 -9.80 -6.20
C PHE A 524 -11.43 -10.17 -5.32
N MET A 525 -11.88 -9.25 -4.47
CA MET A 525 -13.10 -9.39 -3.67
C MET A 525 -14.34 -9.58 -4.58
N GLY A 526 -14.47 -8.77 -5.64
CA GLY A 526 -15.56 -8.87 -6.62
C GLY A 526 -15.60 -10.23 -7.31
N LEU A 527 -14.44 -10.76 -7.71
CA LEU A 527 -14.32 -12.11 -8.27
C LEU A 527 -14.70 -13.18 -7.25
N GLY A 528 -14.22 -13.08 -6.03
CA GLY A 528 -14.58 -14.02 -4.96
C GLY A 528 -16.09 -14.08 -4.71
N LEU A 529 -16.76 -12.93 -4.70
CA LEU A 529 -18.22 -12.84 -4.60
C LEU A 529 -18.92 -13.47 -5.81
N TRP A 530 -18.40 -13.24 -7.03
CA TRP A 530 -18.97 -13.82 -8.24
C TRP A 530 -18.81 -15.33 -8.27
N VAL A 531 -17.63 -15.87 -7.94
CA VAL A 531 -17.36 -17.32 -7.84
C VAL A 531 -18.28 -17.95 -6.80
N SER A 532 -18.39 -17.34 -5.61
CA SER A 532 -19.28 -17.81 -4.53
C SER A 532 -20.74 -17.84 -5.00
N TYR A 533 -21.21 -16.81 -5.70
CA TYR A 533 -22.57 -16.77 -6.27
C TYR A 533 -22.79 -17.89 -7.29
N ARG A 534 -21.85 -18.11 -8.22
CA ARG A 534 -21.94 -19.15 -9.27
C ARG A 534 -21.93 -20.54 -8.66
N LEU A 535 -21.06 -20.81 -7.70
CA LEU A 535 -20.98 -22.09 -6.99
C LEU A 535 -22.28 -22.37 -6.23
N MET A 536 -22.81 -21.38 -5.50
CA MET A 536 -24.11 -21.52 -4.81
C MET A 536 -25.26 -21.74 -5.80
N SER A 537 -25.23 -21.09 -6.96
CA SER A 537 -26.25 -21.29 -8.00
C SER A 537 -26.18 -22.70 -8.59
N PHE A 538 -24.97 -23.20 -8.87
CA PHE A 538 -24.74 -24.57 -9.36
C PHE A 538 -25.20 -25.61 -8.34
N LEU A 539 -24.80 -25.48 -7.08
CA LEU A 539 -25.21 -26.37 -5.99
C LEU A 539 -26.73 -26.35 -5.75
N THR A 540 -27.37 -25.18 -6.00
CA THR A 540 -28.83 -25.06 -5.89
C THR A 540 -29.52 -25.76 -7.06
N SER A 541 -28.98 -25.64 -8.28
CA SER A 541 -29.53 -26.32 -9.47
C SER A 541 -29.37 -27.85 -9.40
N ALA A 542 -28.23 -28.32 -8.89
CA ALA A 542 -28.02 -29.75 -8.63
C ALA A 542 -28.95 -30.32 -7.52
N ARG A 543 -29.46 -29.49 -6.61
CA ARG A 543 -30.36 -29.88 -5.51
C ARG A 543 -31.84 -29.77 -5.81
N VAL A 544 -32.24 -29.04 -6.84
CA VAL A 544 -33.62 -29.09 -7.32
C VAL A 544 -33.92 -30.50 -7.86
N ALA A 545 -32.89 -31.31 -8.19
CA ALA A 545 -32.99 -32.74 -8.42
C ALA A 545 -33.09 -33.57 -7.12
N PHE A 546 -32.77 -33.00 -5.93
CA PHE A 546 -32.93 -33.67 -4.62
C PHE A 546 -33.66 -32.73 -3.63
N ARG A 547 -34.89 -33.01 -3.39
CA ARG A 547 -35.90 -32.26 -2.63
C ARG A 547 -35.55 -32.11 -1.13
N GLU A 548 -35.82 -30.88 -0.60
CA GLU A 548 -36.00 -30.47 0.80
C GLU A 548 -34.78 -29.80 1.53
N LYS A 549 -34.88 -28.54 1.78
CA LYS A 549 -34.86 -27.75 3.02
C LYS A 549 -34.35 -26.29 2.84
N LYS A 550 -35.26 -25.36 3.09
CA LYS A 550 -35.17 -23.94 2.78
C LYS A 550 -34.34 -23.11 3.77
N GLU A 551 -33.83 -23.68 4.87
CA GLU A 551 -33.21 -22.92 5.97
C GLU A 551 -31.67 -23.02 6.10
N GLN A 552 -31.01 -23.92 5.37
CA GLN A 552 -29.54 -24.14 5.51
C GLN A 552 -28.65 -23.18 4.73
N TYR A 553 -29.18 -22.17 4.05
CA TYR A 553 -28.41 -21.36 3.09
C TYR A 553 -27.67 -20.17 3.71
N GLY A 554 -28.03 -19.70 4.89
CA GLY A 554 -27.30 -18.68 5.66
C GLY A 554 -25.98 -19.18 6.24
N LEU A 555 -25.95 -20.45 6.69
CA LEU A 555 -24.76 -21.06 7.30
C LEU A 555 -23.62 -21.35 6.32
N ARG A 556 -23.86 -21.46 5.03
CA ARG A 556 -22.85 -21.88 4.04
C ARG A 556 -22.06 -20.76 3.40
N GLY A 557 -22.62 -19.57 3.29
CA GLY A 557 -21.86 -18.37 2.98
C GLY A 557 -20.94 -17.99 4.15
N LEU A 558 -21.46 -18.14 5.36
CA LEU A 558 -20.69 -18.03 6.60
C LEU A 558 -19.61 -19.13 6.68
N ALA A 559 -19.90 -20.37 6.26
CA ALA A 559 -18.93 -21.47 6.22
C ALA A 559 -17.81 -21.23 5.21
N PHE A 560 -18.05 -20.58 4.08
CA PHE A 560 -16.98 -20.22 3.13
C PHE A 560 -16.07 -19.13 3.70
N VAL A 561 -16.63 -18.11 4.34
CA VAL A 561 -15.84 -17.09 5.05
C VAL A 561 -15.12 -17.71 6.25
N LEU A 562 -15.77 -18.60 6.99
CA LEU A 562 -15.16 -19.36 8.07
C LEU A 562 -14.08 -20.34 7.55
N ILE A 563 -14.26 -20.96 6.38
CA ILE A 563 -13.23 -21.79 5.73
C ILE A 563 -12.05 -20.94 5.31
N LEU A 564 -12.25 -19.72 4.77
CA LEU A 564 -11.16 -18.79 4.48
C LEU A 564 -10.44 -18.35 5.77
N ILE A 565 -11.19 -18.07 6.83
CA ILE A 565 -10.64 -17.75 8.16
C ILE A 565 -9.93 -18.98 8.75
N VAL A 566 -10.53 -20.15 8.66
CA VAL A 566 -9.95 -21.42 9.15
C VAL A 566 -8.74 -21.82 8.31
N VAL A 567 -8.77 -21.72 6.99
CA VAL A 567 -7.59 -21.97 6.14
C VAL A 567 -6.46 -21.00 6.49
N THR A 568 -6.76 -19.73 6.79
CA THR A 568 -5.74 -18.75 7.23
C THR A 568 -5.25 -18.98 8.66
N LEU A 569 -6.11 -19.49 9.55
CA LEU A 569 -5.74 -19.80 10.92
C LEU A 569 -5.06 -21.18 11.07
N PHE A 570 -5.32 -22.10 10.15
CA PHE A 570 -4.81 -23.47 10.17
C PHE A 570 -3.93 -23.84 8.97
N THR A 571 -3.44 -22.85 8.18
CA THR A 571 -2.25 -23.12 7.36
C THR A 571 -1.17 -23.66 8.29
N PRO A 572 -0.57 -24.81 7.99
CA PRO A 572 0.39 -25.41 8.88
C PRO A 572 1.50 -24.40 9.12
N ILE A 573 1.57 -23.89 10.35
CA ILE A 573 2.79 -23.28 10.86
C ILE A 573 3.89 -24.32 10.56
N PRO A 574 4.93 -24.00 9.79
CA PRO A 574 5.99 -24.94 9.56
C PRO A 574 6.38 -25.53 10.91
N ARG A 575 6.29 -26.85 11.06
CA ARG A 575 6.63 -27.53 12.32
C ARG A 575 8.03 -27.07 12.68
N LYS A 576 8.16 -26.32 13.78
CA LYS A 576 9.46 -25.95 14.31
C LYS A 576 10.24 -27.24 14.47
N LYS A 577 11.41 -27.36 13.79
CA LYS A 577 12.32 -28.46 14.05
C LYS A 577 12.65 -28.42 15.54
N PRO A 578 12.70 -29.57 16.24
CA PRO A 578 13.10 -29.59 17.64
C PRO A 578 14.54 -29.02 17.76
N PHE A 579 14.79 -28.33 18.85
CA PHE A 579 16.12 -27.84 19.17
C PHE A 579 17.09 -29.04 19.37
N GLN A 580 18.29 -28.93 18.82
CA GLN A 580 19.28 -29.99 18.86
C GLN A 580 20.53 -29.50 19.58
N ALA A 581 21.21 -30.39 20.25
CA ALA A 581 22.57 -30.13 20.74
C ALA A 581 23.53 -30.01 19.54
N LEU A 582 24.56 -29.19 19.69
CA LEU A 582 25.62 -29.07 18.69
C LEU A 582 26.36 -30.41 18.55
N ASN A 583 26.40 -30.95 17.36
CA ASN A 583 27.12 -32.18 17.05
C ASN A 583 27.50 -32.25 15.55
N ALA A 584 28.39 -33.16 15.20
CA ALA A 584 28.86 -33.34 13.82
C ALA A 584 27.79 -33.73 12.79
N ASN A 585 26.57 -34.10 13.20
CA ASN A 585 25.47 -34.48 12.30
C ASN A 585 24.51 -33.34 11.98
N ASN A 586 24.68 -32.16 12.61
CA ASN A 586 23.82 -31.03 12.35
C ASN A 586 23.83 -30.61 10.86
N GLN A 587 22.65 -30.36 10.29
CA GLN A 587 22.46 -30.03 8.88
C GLN A 587 21.92 -28.61 8.72
N VAL A 588 22.09 -28.04 7.53
CA VAL A 588 21.52 -26.76 7.18
C VAL A 588 20.01 -26.74 7.48
N GLY A 589 19.57 -25.70 8.20
CA GLY A 589 18.20 -25.52 8.68
C GLY A 589 17.94 -26.06 10.09
N ASP A 590 18.86 -26.78 10.72
CA ASP A 590 18.72 -27.20 12.11
C ASP A 590 18.86 -26.01 13.07
N ILE A 591 18.20 -26.10 14.21
CA ILE A 591 18.29 -25.10 15.28
C ILE A 591 19.02 -25.73 16.45
N ILE A 592 20.09 -25.07 16.86
CA ILE A 592 21.01 -25.57 17.89
C ILE A 592 21.15 -24.56 19.03
N PHE A 593 21.58 -25.07 20.21
CA PHE A 593 22.02 -24.27 21.33
C PHE A 593 23.53 -24.10 21.28
N PHE A 594 24.02 -22.85 21.43
CA PHE A 594 25.46 -22.60 21.54
C PHE A 594 25.69 -21.25 22.22
N GLY A 595 26.31 -21.23 23.40
CA GLY A 595 26.53 -20.05 24.22
C GLY A 595 25.37 -19.68 25.14
N LEU A 596 25.63 -18.82 26.12
CA LEU A 596 24.69 -18.31 27.12
C LEU A 596 24.76 -16.78 27.20
N ALA A 597 23.65 -16.07 27.00
CA ALA A 597 23.56 -14.66 27.25
C ALA A 597 22.58 -14.42 28.41
N GLU A 598 22.99 -13.67 29.41
CA GLU A 598 22.18 -13.38 30.61
C GLU A 598 21.54 -14.62 31.25
N GLY A 599 22.29 -15.75 31.27
CA GLY A 599 21.82 -17.03 31.80
C GLY A 599 20.78 -17.75 30.96
N LYS A 600 20.51 -17.28 29.70
CA LYS A 600 19.63 -17.91 28.75
C LYS A 600 20.39 -18.48 27.56
N PRO A 601 20.06 -19.71 27.09
CA PRO A 601 20.75 -20.30 25.96
C PRO A 601 20.52 -19.50 24.67
N LEU A 602 21.61 -19.26 23.95
CA LEU A 602 21.57 -18.67 22.62
C LEU A 602 21.14 -19.73 21.61
N LEU A 603 20.18 -19.38 20.78
CA LEU A 603 19.64 -20.24 19.72
C LEU A 603 20.17 -19.79 18.38
N TRP A 604 20.68 -20.75 17.61
CA TRP A 604 21.28 -20.53 16.31
C TRP A 604 20.64 -21.43 15.25
N ARG A 605 20.52 -20.93 14.05
CA ARG A 605 20.19 -21.71 12.87
C ARG A 605 21.47 -22.02 12.09
N VAL A 606 21.68 -23.28 11.71
CA VAL A 606 22.70 -23.65 10.75
C VAL A 606 22.26 -23.14 9.38
N ILE A 607 23.00 -22.19 8.81
CA ILE A 607 22.66 -21.56 7.53
C ILE A 607 23.53 -22.05 6.38
N ASP A 608 24.74 -22.51 6.69
CA ASP A 608 25.64 -23.11 5.72
C ASP A 608 26.51 -24.20 6.39
N ARG A 609 27.02 -25.12 5.58
CA ARG A 609 27.90 -26.20 6.02
C ARG A 609 28.96 -26.51 4.96
N ASP A 610 30.24 -26.41 5.34
CA ASP A 610 31.38 -26.83 4.54
C ASP A 610 32.23 -27.83 5.32
N GLY A 611 32.09 -29.13 4.99
CA GLY A 611 32.75 -30.20 5.72
C GLY A 611 32.38 -30.22 7.22
N ASP A 612 33.37 -29.97 8.07
CA ASP A 612 33.22 -29.90 9.53
C ASP A 612 32.89 -28.46 10.02
N THR A 613 32.91 -27.45 9.14
CA THR A 613 32.62 -26.08 9.52
C THR A 613 31.12 -25.80 9.28
N LEU A 614 30.46 -25.28 10.30
CA LEU A 614 29.07 -24.80 10.24
C LEU A 614 29.05 -23.28 10.36
N GLN A 615 28.27 -22.61 9.49
CA GLN A 615 27.91 -21.21 9.68
C GLN A 615 26.59 -21.16 10.44
N LEU A 616 26.59 -20.46 11.55
CA LEU A 616 25.46 -20.28 12.45
C LEU A 616 24.98 -18.86 12.37
N PHE A 617 23.65 -18.67 12.35
CA PHE A 617 23.00 -17.36 12.39
C PHE A 617 22.03 -17.31 13.57
N ALA A 618 22.17 -16.28 14.40
CA ALA A 618 21.35 -16.14 15.61
C ALA A 618 19.86 -16.15 15.28
N LEU A 619 19.10 -17.04 15.89
CA LEU A 619 17.68 -17.23 15.63
C LEU A 619 16.84 -16.01 16.03
N ARG A 620 17.32 -15.24 17.01
CA ARG A 620 16.70 -14.03 17.58
C ARG A 620 17.76 -12.95 17.77
N PRO A 621 17.38 -11.67 17.87
CA PRO A 621 18.31 -10.66 18.34
C PRO A 621 18.89 -11.05 19.71
N VAL A 622 20.20 -10.98 19.81
CA VAL A 622 20.93 -11.21 21.07
C VAL A 622 20.89 -9.97 21.97
N THR A 623 20.75 -8.80 21.35
CA THR A 623 20.53 -7.49 21.99
C THR A 623 19.91 -6.53 21.00
N TYR A 624 19.59 -5.31 21.47
CA TYR A 624 19.22 -4.16 20.65
C TYR A 624 20.25 -3.06 20.90
N ALA A 625 20.88 -2.56 19.86
CA ALA A 625 21.94 -1.58 19.95
C ALA A 625 22.10 -0.75 18.67
N ALA A 626 22.71 0.42 18.78
CA ALA A 626 23.22 1.17 17.66
C ALA A 626 24.31 0.37 16.92
N PHE A 627 24.36 0.52 15.59
CA PHE A 627 25.46 -0.01 14.78
C PHE A 627 26.76 0.72 15.13
N SER A 628 26.70 2.04 15.21
CA SER A 628 27.79 2.89 15.66
C SER A 628 27.24 4.15 16.31
N SER A 629 27.71 4.46 17.52
CA SER A 629 27.32 5.67 18.22
C SER A 629 27.79 6.93 17.47
N PRO A 630 27.09 8.08 17.61
CA PRO A 630 27.57 9.36 17.16
C PRO A 630 28.98 9.67 17.72
N GLY A 631 29.83 10.32 16.94
CA GLY A 631 31.20 10.58 17.35
C GLY A 631 31.75 11.91 16.81
N GLU A 632 32.95 12.31 17.29
CA GLU A 632 33.59 13.56 16.89
C GLU A 632 34.29 13.47 15.51
N GLY A 633 34.48 12.26 14.97
CA GLY A 633 35.19 12.01 13.72
C GLY A 633 34.26 11.97 12.49
N GLY A 634 34.87 12.14 11.31
CA GLY A 634 34.18 12.03 10.03
C GLY A 634 33.37 13.25 9.58
N ASP A 635 32.48 13.06 8.63
CA ASP A 635 31.60 14.10 8.10
C ASP A 635 30.45 14.45 9.07
N VAL A 636 29.63 15.45 8.69
CA VAL A 636 28.51 15.93 9.53
C VAL A 636 27.51 14.81 9.83
N ASN A 637 27.23 13.93 8.86
CA ASN A 637 26.28 12.84 9.05
C ASN A 637 26.79 11.84 10.10
N ARG A 638 28.05 11.44 10.04
CA ARG A 638 28.67 10.53 11.02
C ARG A 638 28.69 11.09 12.43
N ARG A 639 28.96 12.39 12.56
CA ARG A 639 28.95 13.06 13.87
C ARG A 639 27.57 13.05 14.51
N GLN A 640 26.53 13.20 13.70
CA GLN A 640 25.16 13.32 14.18
C GLN A 640 24.43 11.97 14.27
N TYR A 641 24.66 11.07 13.31
CA TYR A 641 23.86 9.85 13.12
C TYR A 641 24.66 8.55 13.19
N GLY A 642 25.94 8.60 13.62
CA GLY A 642 26.82 7.46 13.68
C GLY A 642 27.43 7.11 12.33
N SER A 643 28.42 6.20 12.32
CA SER A 643 29.14 5.77 11.12
C SER A 643 28.64 4.44 10.61
N ASN A 644 28.44 4.31 9.29
CA ASN A 644 28.12 3.05 8.64
C ASN A 644 29.36 2.19 8.28
N PHE A 645 30.53 2.60 8.70
CA PHE A 645 31.77 1.87 8.45
C PHE A 645 31.97 0.77 9.47
N TRP A 646 31.74 -0.48 9.08
CA TRP A 646 31.79 -1.65 9.95
C TRP A 646 33.09 -1.80 10.75
N PRO A 647 34.29 -1.63 10.16
CA PRO A 647 35.54 -1.85 10.88
C PRO A 647 35.70 -1.00 12.14
N ASP A 648 35.19 0.22 12.15
CA ASP A 648 35.30 1.15 13.27
C ASP A 648 34.02 1.20 14.14
N SER A 649 33.01 0.39 13.82
CA SER A 649 31.70 0.45 14.50
C SER A 649 31.79 0.00 15.97
N THR A 650 30.97 0.64 16.81
CA THR A 650 30.86 0.23 18.24
C THR A 650 30.28 -1.16 18.36
N LEU A 651 29.38 -1.54 17.45
CA LEU A 651 28.75 -2.86 17.42
C LEU A 651 29.75 -3.98 17.13
N ARG A 652 30.63 -3.81 16.13
CA ARG A 652 31.68 -4.77 15.81
C ARG A 652 32.60 -5.02 17.00
N ARG A 653 33.02 -3.95 17.67
CA ARG A 653 33.87 -4.03 18.85
C ARG A 653 33.22 -4.80 19.99
N TRP A 654 31.93 -4.54 20.23
CA TRP A 654 31.17 -5.25 21.24
C TRP A 654 30.99 -6.72 20.88
N LEU A 655 30.64 -7.06 19.63
CA LEU A 655 30.47 -8.45 19.17
C LEU A 655 31.75 -9.28 19.30
N ASN A 656 32.91 -8.70 18.93
CA ASN A 656 34.17 -9.40 18.99
C ASN A 656 34.91 -9.21 20.34
N GLY A 657 34.31 -8.51 21.29
CA GLY A 657 34.81 -8.30 22.66
C GLY A 657 33.89 -8.89 23.72
N GLU A 658 33.04 -8.04 24.33
CA GLU A 658 32.16 -8.42 25.45
C GLU A 658 31.18 -9.55 25.10
N PHE A 659 30.62 -9.59 23.90
CA PHE A 659 29.71 -10.65 23.50
C PHE A 659 30.38 -12.04 23.47
N MET A 660 31.68 -12.10 23.24
CA MET A 660 32.43 -13.37 23.33
C MET A 660 32.36 -13.98 24.72
N ASP A 661 32.04 -13.22 25.77
CA ASP A 661 31.85 -13.74 27.12
C ASP A 661 30.57 -14.59 27.29
N SER A 662 29.69 -14.55 26.29
CA SER A 662 28.55 -15.45 26.21
C SER A 662 28.90 -16.92 25.90
N PHE A 663 30.14 -17.19 25.56
CA PHE A 663 30.63 -18.54 25.21
C PHE A 663 31.61 -19.05 26.27
N SER A 664 31.48 -20.30 26.64
CA SER A 664 32.47 -20.97 27.48
C SER A 664 33.85 -21.03 26.79
N PRO A 665 34.95 -21.24 27.53
CA PRO A 665 36.28 -21.40 26.91
C PRO A 665 36.32 -22.48 25.85
N GLU A 666 35.61 -23.60 26.06
CA GLU A 666 35.49 -24.70 25.11
C GLU A 666 34.76 -24.28 23.83
N GLU A 667 33.65 -23.57 23.99
CA GLU A 667 32.86 -23.05 22.86
C GLU A 667 33.66 -22.01 22.08
N ARG A 668 34.38 -21.09 22.76
CA ARG A 668 35.22 -20.07 22.09
C ARG A 668 36.30 -20.67 21.20
N ASN A 669 36.84 -21.82 21.58
CA ASN A 669 37.85 -22.52 20.80
C ASN A 669 37.29 -23.13 19.50
N LEU A 670 35.96 -23.32 19.40
CA LEU A 670 35.30 -23.79 18.18
C LEU A 670 35.00 -22.67 17.21
N ILE A 671 34.92 -21.41 17.68
CA ILE A 671 34.59 -20.25 16.84
C ILE A 671 35.83 -19.88 16.02
N GLU A 672 35.73 -20.05 14.72
CA GLU A 672 36.77 -19.70 13.76
C GLU A 672 36.79 -18.21 13.41
N GLU A 673 37.93 -17.71 13.02
CA GLU A 673 38.06 -16.41 12.39
C GLU A 673 37.56 -16.49 10.95
N ASN A 674 36.59 -15.63 10.63
CA ASN A 674 36.04 -15.50 9.29
C ASN A 674 36.66 -14.28 8.58
N THR A 675 37.47 -14.54 7.56
CA THR A 675 37.98 -13.48 6.68
C THR A 675 37.00 -13.31 5.51
N HIS A 676 36.38 -12.14 5.41
CA HIS A 676 35.40 -11.85 4.40
C HIS A 676 35.55 -10.42 3.81
N GLN A 677 34.85 -10.15 2.73
CA GLN A 677 34.93 -8.90 2.03
C GLN A 677 33.68 -8.03 2.28
N LEU A 678 33.88 -6.91 2.92
CA LEU A 678 32.85 -5.89 3.09
C LEU A 678 32.69 -5.07 1.81
N ILE A 679 31.46 -4.65 1.54
CA ILE A 679 31.18 -3.60 0.59
C ILE A 679 31.24 -2.26 1.35
N LEU A 680 31.90 -1.25 0.76
CA LEU A 680 32.04 0.08 1.36
C LEU A 680 31.01 1.06 0.82
N SER A 681 30.67 2.10 1.59
CA SER A 681 29.97 3.27 1.09
C SER A 681 30.90 4.17 0.26
N VAL A 682 30.33 5.07 -0.52
CA VAL A 682 31.13 6.08 -1.29
C VAL A 682 32.03 6.90 -0.39
N ALA A 683 31.61 7.18 0.84
CA ALA A 683 32.40 7.93 1.82
C ALA A 683 33.71 7.23 2.20
N ASP A 684 33.77 5.89 2.06
CA ASP A 684 34.93 5.07 2.44
C ASP A 684 35.65 4.44 1.24
N LYS A 685 35.33 4.84 0.03
CA LYS A 685 35.89 4.26 -1.21
C LYS A 685 37.42 4.21 -1.26
N GLU A 686 38.10 5.19 -0.68
CA GLU A 686 39.55 5.25 -0.65
C GLU A 686 40.17 4.19 0.27
N ARG A 687 39.39 3.55 1.15
CA ARG A 687 39.81 2.47 2.06
C ARG A 687 39.74 1.09 1.42
N ALA A 688 39.24 0.98 0.18
CA ALA A 688 39.10 -0.31 -0.51
C ALA A 688 40.46 -0.98 -0.70
N THR A 689 40.53 -2.27 -0.38
CA THR A 689 41.72 -3.15 -0.57
C THR A 689 41.55 -4.11 -1.73
N ALA A 690 40.35 -4.31 -2.20
CA ALA A 690 40.02 -5.17 -3.35
C ALA A 690 38.94 -4.56 -4.23
N GLY A 691 38.91 -4.95 -5.51
CA GLY A 691 37.99 -4.45 -6.53
C GLY A 691 38.42 -3.10 -7.13
N GLU A 692 37.65 -2.60 -8.08
CA GLU A 692 37.86 -1.29 -8.68
C GLU A 692 37.29 -0.19 -7.78
N LYS A 693 37.97 0.92 -7.68
CA LYS A 693 37.53 2.08 -6.89
C LYS A 693 36.38 2.86 -7.55
N GLU A 694 36.01 2.52 -8.77
CA GLU A 694 34.85 3.06 -9.45
C GLU A 694 33.63 2.18 -9.24
N PHE A 695 32.61 2.77 -8.70
CA PHE A 695 31.45 2.07 -8.17
C PHE A 695 30.21 2.34 -9.02
N PHE A 696 29.61 1.27 -9.53
CA PHE A 696 28.26 1.29 -10.04
C PHE A 696 27.32 0.83 -8.94
N TRP A 697 26.51 1.75 -8.51
CA TRP A 697 25.64 1.52 -7.39
C TRP A 697 24.28 0.95 -7.79
N THR A 698 23.79 0.01 -7.01
CA THR A 698 22.42 -0.45 -7.07
C THR A 698 21.70 -0.14 -5.77
N HIS A 699 20.61 0.56 -5.87
CA HIS A 699 19.88 1.08 -4.72
C HIS A 699 18.98 0.05 -4.08
N VAL A 700 18.49 -0.88 -4.86
CA VAL A 700 17.65 -1.93 -4.33
C VAL A 700 18.46 -3.18 -4.24
N PRO A 701 18.29 -3.91 -3.16
CA PRO A 701 18.72 -5.28 -3.11
C PRO A 701 17.79 -6.13 -4.00
N SER A 702 17.74 -5.89 -5.30
CA SER A 702 17.42 -6.98 -6.18
C SER A 702 18.61 -7.92 -6.05
N GLN A 703 18.34 -9.13 -5.64
CA GLN A 703 19.34 -10.15 -5.30
C GLN A 703 20.39 -10.37 -6.38
N ALA A 704 20.04 -10.14 -7.66
CA ALA A 704 20.93 -10.27 -8.80
C ALA A 704 21.94 -9.12 -8.93
N ALA A 705 21.61 -7.91 -8.51
CA ALA A 705 22.47 -6.75 -8.72
C ALA A 705 23.57 -6.63 -7.67
N TYR A 706 23.37 -7.18 -6.48
CA TYR A 706 24.36 -7.12 -5.40
C TYR A 706 25.50 -8.11 -5.59
N GLY A 707 25.23 -9.27 -6.18
CA GLY A 707 26.25 -10.29 -6.47
C GLY A 707 27.20 -9.93 -7.60
N ALA A 708 26.81 -9.00 -8.49
CA ALA A 708 27.59 -8.62 -9.67
C ALA A 708 28.63 -7.51 -9.40
N GLN A 709 28.69 -6.94 -8.18
CA GLN A 709 29.53 -5.78 -7.89
C GLN A 709 30.79 -6.17 -7.16
N GLU A 710 31.86 -6.27 -7.89
CA GLU A 710 33.20 -6.52 -7.36
C GLU A 710 33.93 -5.27 -6.84
N ALA A 711 33.33 -4.09 -7.01
CA ALA A 711 33.93 -2.79 -6.66
C ALA A 711 33.79 -2.48 -5.15
N PHE A 712 34.67 -1.66 -4.60
CA PHE A 712 34.69 -1.17 -3.21
C PHE A 712 34.68 -2.24 -2.13
N ARG A 713 35.59 -3.18 -2.21
CA ARG A 713 35.72 -4.22 -1.19
C ARG A 713 36.85 -3.95 -0.23
N LEU A 714 36.58 -4.14 1.04
CA LEU A 714 37.56 -4.12 2.11
C LEU A 714 37.57 -5.51 2.76
N THR A 715 38.73 -6.13 2.82
CA THR A 715 38.92 -7.40 3.52
C THR A 715 39.03 -7.18 5.03
N VAL A 716 38.20 -7.88 5.80
CA VAL A 716 38.18 -7.86 7.27
C VAL A 716 38.20 -9.28 7.83
N THR A 717 38.62 -9.41 9.07
CA THR A 717 38.59 -10.68 9.81
C THR A 717 37.88 -10.49 11.13
N ASP A 718 36.82 -11.28 11.35
CA ASP A 718 35.96 -11.25 12.54
C ASP A 718 35.65 -12.67 13.02
N LYS A 719 35.50 -12.86 14.32
CA LYS A 719 34.95 -14.11 14.90
C LYS A 719 33.43 -14.08 14.90
N VAL A 720 32.87 -12.91 15.22
CA VAL A 720 31.45 -12.66 15.23
C VAL A 720 31.16 -11.49 14.29
N PHE A 721 30.30 -11.70 13.30
CA PHE A 721 30.01 -10.75 12.26
C PHE A 721 28.47 -10.67 12.01
N LEU A 722 28.02 -9.72 11.22
CA LEU A 722 26.66 -9.66 10.73
C LEU A 722 26.62 -10.23 9.30
N LEU A 723 25.45 -10.66 8.83
CA LEU A 723 25.30 -11.01 7.43
C LEU A 723 25.39 -9.77 6.56
N ASP A 724 25.96 -9.91 5.38
CA ASP A 724 25.82 -8.92 4.33
C ASP A 724 24.47 -9.10 3.59
N VAL A 725 24.14 -8.18 2.67
CA VAL A 725 22.89 -8.26 1.90
C VAL A 725 22.85 -9.46 0.98
N ALA A 726 23.97 -9.92 0.44
CA ALA A 726 24.03 -11.08 -0.45
C ALA A 726 23.81 -12.39 0.32
N GLU A 727 24.47 -12.55 1.46
CA GLU A 727 24.25 -13.69 2.36
C GLU A 727 22.80 -13.75 2.86
N TYR A 728 22.22 -12.59 3.23
CA TYR A 728 20.81 -12.52 3.60
C TYR A 728 19.90 -12.93 2.45
N ALA A 729 20.17 -12.48 1.24
CA ALA A 729 19.40 -12.84 0.05
C ALA A 729 19.45 -14.35 -0.21
N GLU A 730 20.60 -14.97 -0.09
CA GLU A 730 20.80 -16.42 -0.22
C GLU A 730 20.04 -17.20 0.88
N LEU A 731 20.11 -16.73 2.12
CA LEU A 731 19.38 -17.29 3.27
C LEU A 731 17.85 -17.28 2.98
N ASN A 732 17.34 -16.19 2.43
CA ASN A 732 15.94 -16.04 2.10
C ASN A 732 15.51 -16.93 0.92
N GLN A 733 16.36 -17.07 -0.12
CA GLN A 733 16.12 -17.99 -1.24
C GLN A 733 16.08 -19.45 -0.79
N LYS A 734 16.92 -19.84 0.15
CA LYS A 734 16.93 -21.19 0.76
C LYS A 734 15.70 -21.41 1.67
N GLY A 735 14.86 -20.40 1.89
CA GLY A 735 13.69 -20.48 2.78
C GLY A 735 14.07 -20.68 4.27
N LEU A 736 15.28 -20.31 4.64
CA LEU A 736 15.81 -20.50 5.99
C LEU A 736 15.42 -19.38 6.94
N GLU A 737 15.13 -18.17 6.44
CA GLU A 737 14.71 -17.04 7.27
C GLU A 737 13.19 -16.89 7.31
N GLY A 738 12.53 -16.92 6.19
CA GLY A 738 11.09 -16.64 6.09
C GLY A 738 10.78 -15.16 6.40
N HIS A 739 9.76 -14.93 7.22
CA HIS A 739 9.42 -13.59 7.71
C HIS A 739 10.05 -13.43 9.10
N PRO A 740 11.14 -12.64 9.24
CA PRO A 740 11.72 -12.38 10.54
C PRO A 740 10.73 -11.59 11.41
N HIS A 741 10.61 -11.95 12.69
CA HIS A 741 9.74 -11.24 13.62
C HIS A 741 10.37 -9.96 14.18
N TRP A 742 11.62 -9.66 13.79
CA TRP A 742 12.45 -8.58 14.31
C TRP A 742 13.05 -7.77 13.18
N GLU A 743 13.29 -6.50 13.43
CA GLU A 743 14.17 -5.67 12.62
C GLU A 743 15.59 -5.82 13.11
N TYR A 744 16.58 -5.94 12.21
CA TYR A 744 17.96 -6.13 12.60
C TYR A 744 18.97 -5.59 11.57
N TRP A 745 20.18 -5.31 12.07
CA TRP A 745 21.29 -4.82 11.25
C TRP A 745 21.83 -5.90 10.31
N LEU A 746 22.24 -5.44 9.11
CA LEU A 746 23.22 -6.11 8.26
C LEU A 746 24.57 -5.37 8.38
N GLU A 747 25.68 -5.96 7.96
CA GLU A 747 26.96 -5.23 7.95
C GLU A 747 27.13 -4.29 6.76
N THR A 748 26.27 -4.40 5.74
CA THR A 748 26.37 -3.64 4.50
C THR A 748 25.93 -2.20 4.72
N PRO A 749 26.75 -1.18 4.36
CA PRO A 749 26.38 0.21 4.45
C PRO A 749 25.34 0.58 3.39
N TYR A 750 24.60 1.65 3.65
CA TYR A 750 23.89 2.33 2.58
C TYR A 750 24.90 3.14 1.75
N TYR A 751 24.80 2.98 0.44
CA TYR A 751 25.83 3.36 -0.51
C TYR A 751 26.31 4.82 -0.48
N ASN A 752 25.42 5.81 -0.68
CA ASN A 752 25.80 7.21 -0.83
C ASN A 752 25.53 8.06 0.43
N ASN A 753 25.45 7.42 1.56
CA ASN A 753 25.33 8.09 2.85
C ASN A 753 26.30 7.47 3.82
N SER A 754 27.04 8.29 4.56
CA SER A 754 28.11 7.86 5.47
C SER A 754 27.58 7.36 6.83
N SER A 755 26.30 7.59 7.14
CA SER A 755 25.68 7.24 8.42
C SER A 755 24.62 6.16 8.35
N MET A 756 24.10 5.81 7.17
CA MET A 756 23.02 4.82 7.04
C MET A 756 23.57 3.42 6.79
N VAL A 757 23.00 2.43 7.48
CA VAL A 757 23.33 1.00 7.40
C VAL A 757 22.13 0.23 6.87
N ARG A 758 22.36 -0.85 6.12
CA ARG A 758 21.29 -1.76 5.69
C ARG A 758 20.73 -2.54 6.86
N THR A 759 19.41 -2.71 6.82
CA THR A 759 18.65 -3.45 7.84
C THR A 759 17.68 -4.40 7.16
N VAL A 760 17.29 -5.45 7.86
CA VAL A 760 16.16 -6.30 7.47
C VAL A 760 14.99 -5.94 8.38
N ASN A 761 13.81 -5.71 7.79
CA ASN A 761 12.61 -5.47 8.56
C ASN A 761 11.84 -6.77 8.87
N ARG A 762 10.74 -6.67 9.62
CA ARG A 762 9.96 -7.84 10.04
C ARG A 762 9.32 -8.63 8.92
N GLU A 763 9.16 -8.02 7.75
CA GLU A 763 8.61 -8.64 6.55
C GLU A 763 9.68 -9.23 5.64
N GLY A 764 10.97 -9.14 6.02
CA GLY A 764 12.08 -9.66 5.26
C GLY A 764 12.60 -8.73 4.15
N TYR A 765 12.21 -7.45 4.15
CA TYR A 765 12.76 -6.48 3.21
C TYR A 765 14.02 -5.84 3.74
N VAL A 766 14.99 -5.65 2.84
CA VAL A 766 16.19 -4.87 3.15
C VAL A 766 15.89 -3.40 3.04
N LEU A 767 16.06 -2.69 4.14
CA LEU A 767 15.89 -1.25 4.28
C LEU A 767 17.22 -0.59 4.72
N MET A 768 17.13 0.62 5.27
CA MET A 768 18.27 1.34 5.85
C MET A 768 17.81 2.14 7.07
N LYS A 769 18.74 2.33 8.01
CA LYS A 769 18.57 3.15 9.22
C LYS A 769 19.86 3.88 9.53
N ASP A 770 19.76 5.00 10.25
CA ASP A 770 20.92 5.68 10.79
C ASP A 770 21.68 4.77 11.76
N ALA A 771 23.01 4.75 11.68
CA ALA A 771 23.87 3.89 12.45
C ALA A 771 23.74 4.09 13.97
N ALA A 772 23.32 5.28 14.40
CA ALA A 772 23.10 5.59 15.81
C ALA A 772 21.74 5.13 16.36
N TYR A 773 20.91 4.45 15.56
CA TYR A 773 19.61 3.98 16.01
C TYR A 773 19.73 2.82 17.00
N GLU A 774 19.43 3.05 18.28
CA GLU A 774 19.71 2.13 19.39
C GLU A 774 18.74 0.93 19.49
N GLU A 775 17.55 1.04 18.88
CA GLU A 775 16.49 0.02 19.01
C GLU A 775 16.52 -1.05 17.90
N MET A 776 17.59 -1.15 17.15
CA MET A 776 17.75 -2.15 16.11
C MET A 776 18.28 -3.45 16.67
N GLY A 777 17.64 -4.56 16.30
CA GLY A 777 18.08 -5.89 16.72
C GLY A 777 19.46 -6.25 16.18
N VAL A 778 20.24 -6.95 16.99
CA VAL A 778 21.55 -7.47 16.60
C VAL A 778 21.43 -8.99 16.47
N ARG A 779 21.57 -9.50 15.25
CA ARG A 779 21.56 -10.94 14.95
C ARG A 779 22.90 -11.35 14.34
N PRO A 780 23.86 -11.78 15.16
CA PRO A 780 25.18 -12.14 14.68
C PRO A 780 25.21 -13.48 13.94
N SER A 781 26.27 -13.66 13.16
CA SER A 781 26.69 -14.91 12.54
C SER A 781 28.08 -15.32 13.10
N ILE A 782 28.32 -16.60 13.24
CA ILE A 782 29.60 -17.18 13.62
C ILE A 782 29.89 -18.40 12.76
N LYS A 783 31.19 -18.73 12.55
CA LYS A 783 31.62 -20.01 11.99
C LYS A 783 32.24 -20.86 13.07
N ILE A 784 31.81 -22.10 13.16
CA ILE A 784 32.32 -23.07 14.13
C ILE A 784 32.89 -24.30 13.43
N ASN A 785 34.03 -24.80 13.92
CA ASN A 785 34.66 -25.98 13.40
C ASN A 785 34.48 -27.13 14.38
N LEU A 786 33.94 -28.23 13.88
CA LEU A 786 33.66 -29.44 14.66
C LEU A 786 34.74 -30.51 14.53
N HIS A 787 35.90 -30.18 13.92
CA HIS A 787 36.96 -31.14 13.69
C HIS A 787 37.44 -31.80 15.00
N GLY A 788 37.30 -33.11 15.10
CA GLY A 788 37.69 -33.88 16.28
C GLY A 788 36.62 -33.96 17.39
N GLN A 789 35.45 -33.33 17.25
CA GLN A 789 34.40 -33.37 18.27
C GLN A 789 33.54 -34.62 18.13
N LYS A 790 33.77 -35.61 19.03
CA LYS A 790 33.11 -36.92 19.03
C LYS A 790 31.85 -37.01 19.88
N ALA A 791 31.60 -36.06 20.78
CA ALA A 791 30.47 -36.06 21.67
C ALA A 791 29.64 -34.77 21.51
N PRO A 792 28.29 -34.79 21.70
CA PRO A 792 27.51 -33.58 21.81
C PRO A 792 28.05 -32.69 22.93
N LEU A 793 28.22 -31.41 22.73
CA LEU A 793 28.40 -30.46 23.83
C LEU A 793 27.13 -30.51 24.68
N GLU A 794 27.24 -31.07 25.88
CA GLU A 794 26.19 -31.03 26.86
C GLU A 794 25.97 -29.55 27.22
N ALA A 795 24.91 -28.97 26.68
CA ALA A 795 24.40 -27.71 27.23
C ALA A 795 24.00 -28.01 28.68
N GLY A 796 24.65 -27.40 29.66
CA GLY A 796 24.33 -27.54 31.08
C GLY A 796 22.97 -26.99 31.45
N TYR A 797 21.93 -27.25 30.59
CA TYR A 797 20.57 -26.82 30.74
C TYR A 797 19.63 -27.97 30.36
N ASP A 798 18.85 -28.39 31.32
CA ASP A 798 17.72 -29.31 31.14
C ASP A 798 16.55 -28.50 30.58
N PRO A 799 15.91 -28.89 29.44
CA PRO A 799 14.95 -28.09 28.71
C PRO A 799 13.64 -27.78 29.45
#